data_67f826c893d1743d83f3fc23d079c0bb
#
_entry.id   67f826c893d1743d83f3fc23d079c0bb
#
_cell.length_a   1.000
_cell.length_b   1.000
_cell.length_c   1.000
_cell.angle_alpha   90.00
_cell.angle_beta   90.00
_cell.angle_gamma   90.00
#
_symmetry.space_group_name_H-M   'P 1'
#
loop_
_entity.id
_entity.type
_entity.pdbx_description
1 polymer ?
#
loop_
_entity_poly.entity_id
_entity_poly.type
_entity_poly.pdbx_seq_one_letter_code
_entity_poly.pdbx_strand_id
1 'polypeptide(L)'
;CVGPKIDYVAVQSYNAYTGEPITVVLAKALLNVHFNAKAADLKLEDYKAGDKLVPFKVIAEYKGTDLVGMEYEQLIPWVKPVEVSEDGNWKPSDKAFRVIPGDYVTTEDGTGIVHIAPTFGADDANVARAAGIPSLFMINKKGETRPMVDLTGKFYLLNELDENFVKECVDVDKYKEYQGAWVKNAYDPQFMVDGKYDEKAAQAAESLDIVIAMMMKADNKAFKIEKHVHNYPHCWRTDKPVLYYPLDSWFIRSTACKERMMELNKTINWKPESTGTGRFGKWLENLNDWNLSRSRYWGTPLPIWRTEDNTDEICIESVEELYNEIEKSVAAGFMKSNPYKDKGFVPGQYSEENYDKIDLHRPYVDDVILVSKDGKPMKRESDLIDVWFDSGAMPYAQIHYPFENKELLDNRQVYPADFIAEGVDQTRGWFFTLHAIATMVFDSVSYKAVISNGLVLDKNGNKMSKRLNNAVDPFTTIEKYGSDPLRWYMITNSSPWDNLKFDVEGVEEVRRKFFGTLYNTYSFFALYANVDGFEYKEADVPMAERPEIDRWILSVLNTLIKEVDTCYNEYEPTKAGRLISDFVNDNLSNWYVRLNRKRFWGGEFTQDKLSAYQTLYTCLETVAKLMAPVSPFYADRLYTDLITATGRDNVVSVHLAEFPKYQEEMIDKELEARMQMAQDVTSMVLALRRKVNIKVRQPLQCIMVPVVDEEQKAHIEAVKNLIMNEVNVKEVRFVDGAAGVLVKKVKCDFKKLGPKFGKQMKAVAAAVAEMSQEAIGELEKNGKYTLNLDGAEAVIEASDVEIFSEDI
;
A
#
# COMPACT_ATOMS: atom_id res chain seq x y z
N CYS A 1 32.26 -13.88 4.49
CA CYS A 1 31.55 -14.11 3.24
C CYS A 1 32.15 -13.26 2.13
N VAL A 2 32.32 -13.83 0.95
CA VAL A 2 32.89 -13.18 -0.24
C VAL A 2 31.90 -13.25 -1.40
N GLY A 3 31.93 -12.26 -2.29
CA GLY A 3 31.15 -12.30 -3.53
C GLY A 3 31.82 -13.21 -4.55
N PRO A 4 31.17 -14.30 -5.02
CA PRO A 4 31.84 -15.26 -5.92
C PRO A 4 32.38 -14.66 -7.20
N LYS A 5 31.76 -13.58 -7.69
CA LYS A 5 32.12 -12.88 -8.94
C LYS A 5 33.02 -11.67 -8.74
N ILE A 6 33.32 -11.30 -7.50
CA ILE A 6 34.18 -10.14 -7.19
C ILE A 6 35.63 -10.50 -7.30
N ASP A 7 36.45 -9.57 -7.81
CA ASP A 7 37.89 -9.68 -7.86
C ASP A 7 38.50 -9.18 -6.53
N TYR A 8 39.36 -9.99 -5.93
CA TYR A 8 40.07 -9.70 -4.69
C TYR A 8 41.55 -9.62 -4.92
N VAL A 9 42.24 -8.85 -4.08
CA VAL A 9 43.71 -8.73 -4.10
C VAL A 9 44.28 -9.02 -2.72
N ALA A 10 45.40 -9.70 -2.69
CA ALA A 10 46.24 -9.78 -1.50
C ALA A 10 47.27 -8.67 -1.54
N VAL A 11 47.32 -7.86 -0.49
CA VAL A 11 48.17 -6.67 -0.40
C VAL A 11 49.13 -6.79 0.79
N GLN A 12 50.39 -6.78 0.51
CA GLN A 12 51.45 -6.73 1.49
C GLN A 12 51.71 -5.27 1.90
N SER A 13 51.69 -5.00 3.17
CA SER A 13 51.89 -3.65 3.73
C SER A 13 52.31 -3.74 5.19
N TYR A 14 52.16 -2.66 5.95
CA TYR A 14 52.36 -2.59 7.38
C TYR A 14 51.12 -2.16 8.11
N ASN A 15 50.95 -2.70 9.31
CA ASN A 15 49.89 -2.25 10.20
C ASN A 15 50.27 -0.87 10.77
N ALA A 16 49.50 0.16 10.43
CA ALA A 16 49.79 1.53 10.86
C ALA A 16 49.71 1.74 12.39
N TYR A 17 49.03 0.86 13.12
CA TYR A 17 48.95 0.94 14.58
C TYR A 17 50.15 0.34 15.31
N THR A 18 50.73 -0.73 14.80
CA THR A 18 51.81 -1.49 15.46
C THR A 18 53.14 -1.35 14.78
N GLY A 19 53.15 -0.95 13.52
CA GLY A 19 54.36 -0.94 12.68
C GLY A 19 54.76 -2.30 12.13
N GLU A 20 54.06 -3.38 12.45
CA GLU A 20 54.36 -4.73 12.02
C GLU A 20 53.94 -5.02 10.58
N PRO A 21 54.69 -5.88 9.86
CA PRO A 21 54.27 -6.34 8.54
C PRO A 21 52.92 -7.05 8.56
N ILE A 22 52.12 -6.80 7.54
CA ILE A 22 50.81 -7.46 7.39
C ILE A 22 50.49 -7.70 5.92
N THR A 23 49.78 -8.78 5.65
CA THR A 23 49.13 -9.04 4.35
C THR A 23 47.62 -9.08 4.53
N VAL A 24 46.94 -8.30 3.77
CA VAL A 24 45.46 -8.22 3.84
C VAL A 24 44.85 -8.58 2.50
N VAL A 25 43.63 -9.12 2.54
CA VAL A 25 42.83 -9.43 1.36
C VAL A 25 41.61 -8.52 1.36
N LEU A 26 41.37 -7.86 0.23
CA LEU A 26 40.18 -7.02 0.04
C LEU A 26 39.76 -7.01 -1.43
N ALA A 27 38.55 -6.50 -1.71
CA ALA A 27 38.09 -6.35 -3.09
C ALA A 27 39.03 -5.37 -3.86
N LYS A 28 39.41 -5.77 -5.06
CA LYS A 28 40.32 -4.96 -5.93
C LYS A 28 39.76 -3.56 -6.19
N ALA A 29 38.45 -3.45 -6.35
CA ALA A 29 37.77 -2.17 -6.55
C ALA A 29 37.91 -1.20 -5.36
N LEU A 30 38.15 -1.72 -4.15
CA LEU A 30 38.30 -0.94 -2.92
C LEU A 30 39.75 -0.68 -2.50
N LEU A 31 40.72 -1.09 -3.32
CA LEU A 31 42.15 -0.95 -3.02
C LEU A 31 42.51 0.51 -2.64
N ASN A 32 42.09 1.46 -3.48
CA ASN A 32 42.43 2.87 -3.28
C ASN A 32 41.64 3.56 -2.16
N VAL A 33 40.63 2.90 -1.65
CA VAL A 33 39.83 3.37 -0.46
C VAL A 33 40.66 3.11 0.82
N HIS A 34 41.35 1.99 0.87
CA HIS A 34 42.09 1.54 2.06
C HIS A 34 43.59 1.82 2.00
N PHE A 35 44.17 1.94 0.82
CA PHE A 35 45.55 2.24 0.59
C PHE A 35 45.70 3.56 -0.17
N ASN A 36 46.62 4.41 0.31
CA ASN A 36 46.83 5.69 -0.33
C ASN A 36 47.62 5.50 -1.64
N ALA A 37 47.03 5.84 -2.76
CA ALA A 37 47.64 5.72 -4.07
C ALA A 37 49.05 6.41 -4.18
N LYS A 38 49.30 7.45 -3.39
CA LYS A 38 50.61 8.13 -3.33
C LYS A 38 51.72 7.25 -2.75
N ALA A 39 51.39 6.19 -2.04
CA ALA A 39 52.33 5.24 -1.46
C ALA A 39 52.58 4.04 -2.38
N ALA A 40 51.94 3.96 -3.54
CA ALA A 40 52.04 2.81 -4.44
C ALA A 40 53.46 2.57 -4.98
N ASP A 41 54.25 3.63 -5.15
CA ASP A 41 55.61 3.57 -5.67
C ASP A 41 56.70 3.50 -4.56
N LEU A 42 56.28 3.53 -3.29
CA LEU A 42 57.18 3.41 -2.16
C LEU A 42 57.62 1.96 -1.98
N LYS A 43 58.92 1.78 -1.59
CA LYS A 43 59.44 0.46 -1.28
C LYS A 43 59.01 0.05 0.13
N LEU A 44 58.64 -1.22 0.28
CA LEU A 44 58.29 -1.79 1.58
C LEU A 44 59.40 -1.69 2.61
N GLU A 45 60.67 -1.85 2.16
CA GLU A 45 61.83 -1.86 3.01
C GLU A 45 62.17 -0.49 3.63
N ASP A 46 61.69 0.59 3.03
CA ASP A 46 61.96 1.96 3.48
C ASP A 46 60.99 2.45 4.57
N TYR A 47 59.94 1.65 4.92
CA TYR A 47 58.97 2.01 5.93
C TYR A 47 59.54 2.04 7.33
N LYS A 48 59.20 3.10 8.06
CA LYS A 48 59.50 3.22 9.50
C LYS A 48 58.20 3.38 10.25
N ALA A 49 58.06 2.70 11.39
CA ALA A 49 56.91 2.80 12.25
C ALA A 49 56.61 4.28 12.58
N GLY A 50 55.36 4.73 12.30
CA GLY A 50 54.92 6.13 12.47
C GLY A 50 54.93 6.99 11.20
N ASP A 51 55.40 6.46 10.08
CA ASP A 51 55.36 7.15 8.78
C ASP A 51 53.87 7.35 8.36
N LYS A 52 53.54 8.55 7.88
CA LYS A 52 52.18 8.90 7.43
C LYS A 52 51.75 8.19 6.17
N LEU A 53 52.69 7.86 5.28
CA LEU A 53 52.49 7.11 4.05
C LEU A 53 53.01 5.69 4.24
N VAL A 54 52.08 4.74 4.26
CA VAL A 54 52.42 3.32 4.43
C VAL A 54 52.53 2.67 3.05
N PRO A 55 53.70 2.14 2.68
CA PRO A 55 53.87 1.47 1.40
C PRO A 55 53.07 0.20 1.32
N PHE A 56 52.64 -0.16 0.12
CA PHE A 56 51.90 -1.38 -0.13
C PHE A 56 52.23 -1.99 -1.49
N LYS A 57 52.04 -3.29 -1.60
CA LYS A 57 52.28 -4.05 -2.84
C LYS A 57 51.20 -5.11 -3.01
N VAL A 58 50.51 -5.11 -4.13
CA VAL A 58 49.65 -6.22 -4.52
C VAL A 58 50.52 -7.41 -4.91
N ILE A 59 50.33 -8.52 -4.21
CA ILE A 59 51.15 -9.74 -4.38
C ILE A 59 50.40 -10.88 -5.06
N ALA A 60 49.09 -10.86 -5.05
CA ALA A 60 48.23 -11.85 -5.69
C ALA A 60 46.84 -11.30 -6.00
N GLU A 61 46.18 -11.88 -6.98
CA GLU A 61 44.79 -11.62 -7.34
C GLU A 61 44.01 -12.92 -7.28
N TYR A 62 42.74 -12.83 -6.85
CA TYR A 62 41.84 -13.95 -6.68
C TYR A 62 40.44 -13.59 -7.18
N LYS A 63 39.68 -14.57 -7.66
CA LYS A 63 38.24 -14.49 -7.70
C LYS A 63 37.66 -14.86 -6.33
N GLY A 64 36.46 -14.36 -6.03
CA GLY A 64 35.83 -14.76 -4.77
C GLY A 64 35.67 -16.27 -4.62
N THR A 65 35.43 -16.99 -5.72
CA THR A 65 35.40 -18.46 -5.75
C THR A 65 36.67 -19.11 -5.29
N ASP A 66 37.83 -18.48 -5.50
CA ASP A 66 39.13 -19.03 -5.09
C ASP A 66 39.36 -18.95 -3.58
N LEU A 67 38.64 -18.02 -2.91
CA LEU A 67 38.75 -17.79 -1.47
C LEU A 67 37.79 -18.68 -0.67
N VAL A 68 36.75 -19.21 -1.31
CA VAL A 68 35.73 -20.04 -0.63
C VAL A 68 36.37 -21.30 -0.06
N GLY A 69 36.05 -21.60 1.21
CA GLY A 69 36.62 -22.75 1.93
C GLY A 69 37.90 -22.47 2.67
N MET A 70 38.54 -21.28 2.47
CA MET A 70 39.69 -20.88 3.24
C MET A 70 39.36 -20.82 4.72
N GLU A 71 40.18 -21.45 5.56
CA GLU A 71 40.03 -21.45 7.01
C GLU A 71 40.86 -20.32 7.63
N TYR A 72 40.35 -19.77 8.75
CA TYR A 72 41.04 -18.72 9.50
C TYR A 72 40.86 -18.90 11.00
N GLU A 73 41.74 -18.33 11.79
CA GLU A 73 41.69 -18.36 13.24
C GLU A 73 40.51 -17.48 13.75
N GLN A 74 39.82 -17.96 14.77
CA GLN A 74 38.83 -17.16 15.48
C GLN A 74 39.46 -15.89 16.07
N LEU A 75 38.94 -14.70 15.69
CA LEU A 75 39.48 -13.42 16.15
C LEU A 75 39.37 -13.21 17.66
N ILE A 76 38.26 -13.60 18.22
CA ILE A 76 37.96 -13.50 19.67
C ILE A 76 37.66 -14.91 20.20
N PRO A 77 38.68 -15.69 20.58
CA PRO A 77 38.55 -17.09 20.90
C PRO A 77 38.13 -17.31 22.37
N TRP A 78 37.08 -16.60 22.81
CA TRP A 78 36.53 -16.78 24.15
C TRP A 78 35.71 -18.05 24.30
N VAL A 79 34.97 -18.40 23.26
CA VAL A 79 34.07 -19.55 23.22
C VAL A 79 34.21 -20.25 21.89
N LYS A 80 34.34 -21.59 21.93
CA LYS A 80 34.31 -22.42 20.72
C LYS A 80 32.90 -22.72 20.31
N PRO A 81 32.59 -22.71 19.00
CA PRO A 81 31.30 -23.10 18.50
C PRO A 81 31.01 -24.60 18.76
N VAL A 82 29.74 -24.94 18.88
CA VAL A 82 29.28 -26.32 19.06
C VAL A 82 28.30 -26.72 17.98
N GLU A 83 28.31 -27.97 17.62
CA GLU A 83 27.22 -28.62 16.87
C GLU A 83 26.28 -29.28 17.86
N VAL A 84 24.99 -29.04 17.69
CA VAL A 84 23.93 -29.62 18.52
C VAL A 84 23.09 -30.54 17.65
N SER A 85 22.92 -31.80 18.09
CA SER A 85 22.08 -32.79 17.42
C SER A 85 20.60 -32.60 17.79
N GLU A 86 19.70 -33.24 17.04
CA GLU A 86 18.25 -33.16 17.29
C GLU A 86 17.86 -33.66 18.69
N ASP A 87 18.63 -34.57 19.27
CA ASP A 87 18.46 -35.12 20.65
C ASP A 87 19.03 -34.21 21.73
N GLY A 88 19.49 -32.98 21.37
CA GLY A 88 20.05 -32.02 22.32
C GLY A 88 21.50 -32.30 22.77
N ASN A 89 22.16 -33.36 22.25
CA ASN A 89 23.57 -33.60 22.52
C ASN A 89 24.42 -32.60 21.75
N TRP A 90 25.49 -32.12 22.35
CA TRP A 90 26.40 -31.16 21.75
C TRP A 90 27.84 -31.70 21.74
N LYS A 91 28.64 -31.19 20.78
CA LYS A 91 30.08 -31.41 20.68
C LYS A 91 30.76 -30.17 20.15
N PRO A 92 32.02 -29.89 20.50
CA PRO A 92 32.79 -28.85 19.86
C PRO A 92 32.88 -29.02 18.34
N SER A 93 32.81 -27.92 17.59
CA SER A 93 32.83 -27.93 16.13
C SER A 93 34.07 -27.20 15.62
N ASP A 94 34.66 -27.74 14.58
CA ASP A 94 35.75 -27.13 13.79
C ASP A 94 35.30 -26.62 12.43
N LYS A 95 33.99 -26.67 12.16
CA LYS A 95 33.41 -26.26 10.88
C LYS A 95 33.19 -24.74 10.70
N ALA A 96 33.34 -23.96 11.79
CA ALA A 96 33.25 -22.51 11.73
C ALA A 96 34.55 -21.89 11.23
N PHE A 97 34.58 -20.55 11.12
CA PHE A 97 35.75 -19.74 10.77
C PHE A 97 36.35 -20.10 9.42
N ARG A 98 35.54 -20.24 8.43
CA ARG A 98 35.91 -20.41 7.03
C ARG A 98 35.16 -19.47 6.11
N VAL A 99 35.78 -19.12 4.98
CA VAL A 99 35.19 -18.24 3.98
C VAL A 99 34.09 -18.95 3.23
N ILE A 100 32.93 -18.30 3.13
CA ILE A 100 31.74 -18.81 2.42
C ILE A 100 31.27 -17.84 1.33
N PRO A 101 30.58 -18.31 0.29
CA PRO A 101 30.08 -17.44 -0.78
C PRO A 101 28.80 -16.71 -0.37
N GLY A 102 28.56 -15.50 -0.91
CA GLY A 102 27.33 -14.75 -0.76
C GLY A 102 27.13 -13.77 -1.90
N ASP A 103 26.01 -13.91 -2.61
CA ASP A 103 25.70 -13.10 -3.78
C ASP A 103 25.33 -11.64 -3.44
N TYR A 104 25.07 -11.33 -2.18
CA TYR A 104 24.74 -10.00 -1.68
C TYR A 104 25.95 -9.15 -1.29
N VAL A 105 27.17 -9.69 -1.38
CA VAL A 105 28.39 -8.92 -1.11
C VAL A 105 28.59 -7.90 -2.21
N THR A 106 28.80 -6.64 -1.82
CA THR A 106 29.03 -5.51 -2.74
C THR A 106 30.43 -4.92 -2.58
N THR A 107 30.82 -4.05 -3.50
CA THR A 107 32.04 -3.26 -3.46
C THR A 107 31.75 -1.76 -3.34
N GLU A 108 30.57 -1.38 -2.84
CA GLU A 108 30.17 0.01 -2.66
C GLU A 108 30.83 0.63 -1.43
N ASP A 109 30.98 -0.17 -0.38
CA ASP A 109 31.66 0.23 0.87
C ASP A 109 32.39 -0.95 1.52
N GLY A 110 33.01 -0.71 2.70
CA GLY A 110 33.74 -1.74 3.45
C GLY A 110 34.95 -2.28 2.73
N THR A 111 35.14 -3.60 2.75
CA THR A 111 36.29 -4.29 2.17
C THR A 111 35.92 -5.27 1.05
N GLY A 112 34.65 -5.43 0.75
CA GLY A 112 34.15 -6.50 -0.14
C GLY A 112 34.16 -7.88 0.51
N ILE A 113 34.40 -7.96 1.82
CA ILE A 113 34.31 -9.18 2.65
C ILE A 113 33.43 -8.88 3.83
N VAL A 114 32.36 -9.66 3.98
CA VAL A 114 31.32 -9.44 4.99
C VAL A 114 31.44 -10.45 6.11
N HIS A 115 31.46 -9.97 7.35
CA HIS A 115 31.39 -10.82 8.53
C HIS A 115 29.97 -11.40 8.66
N ILE A 116 29.86 -12.68 8.99
CA ILE A 116 28.60 -13.40 9.19
C ILE A 116 28.43 -13.73 10.67
N ALA A 117 27.32 -13.29 11.25
CA ALA A 117 26.92 -13.53 12.64
C ALA A 117 25.63 -14.37 12.72
N PRO A 118 25.67 -15.69 12.52
CA PRO A 118 24.47 -16.55 12.37
C PRO A 118 23.54 -16.54 13.59
N THR A 119 24.08 -16.24 14.77
CA THR A 119 23.30 -16.22 16.01
C THR A 119 22.37 -15.01 16.11
N PHE A 120 22.73 -13.88 15.51
CA PHE A 120 22.03 -12.61 15.66
C PHE A 120 21.46 -12.03 14.35
N GLY A 121 21.89 -12.50 13.20
CA GLY A 121 21.39 -12.08 11.88
C GLY A 121 20.53 -13.16 11.23
N ALA A 122 19.33 -12.82 10.79
CA ALA A 122 18.45 -13.78 10.12
C ALA A 122 18.99 -14.22 8.75
N ASP A 123 19.49 -13.26 7.96
CA ASP A 123 20.11 -13.53 6.67
C ASP A 123 21.43 -14.28 6.84
N ASP A 124 22.23 -13.90 7.84
CA ASP A 124 23.46 -14.55 8.22
C ASP A 124 23.21 -16.02 8.62
N ALA A 125 22.15 -16.27 9.40
CA ALA A 125 21.77 -17.62 9.80
C ALA A 125 21.40 -18.51 8.59
N ASN A 126 20.71 -17.95 7.60
CA ASN A 126 20.34 -18.67 6.39
C ASN A 126 21.56 -19.02 5.52
N VAL A 127 22.45 -18.07 5.32
CA VAL A 127 23.68 -18.26 4.55
C VAL A 127 24.61 -19.26 5.25
N ALA A 128 24.77 -19.13 6.56
CA ALA A 128 25.59 -20.05 7.36
C ALA A 128 25.03 -21.48 7.33
N ARG A 129 23.72 -21.64 7.46
CA ARG A 129 23.04 -22.95 7.38
C ARG A 129 23.25 -23.61 6.01
N ALA A 130 23.10 -22.84 4.93
CA ALA A 130 23.35 -23.33 3.58
C ALA A 130 24.79 -23.79 3.36
N ALA A 131 25.76 -23.16 4.03
CA ALA A 131 27.18 -23.50 3.99
C ALA A 131 27.60 -24.53 5.06
N GLY A 132 26.68 -25.00 5.91
CA GLY A 132 27.00 -25.94 6.99
C GLY A 132 27.82 -25.35 8.14
N ILE A 133 27.76 -24.03 8.34
CA ILE A 133 28.47 -23.32 9.40
C ILE A 133 27.59 -23.29 10.66
N PRO A 134 28.11 -23.77 11.82
CA PRO A 134 27.37 -23.71 13.08
C PRO A 134 27.30 -22.28 13.62
N SER A 135 26.19 -21.97 14.27
CA SER A 135 26.05 -20.74 15.04
C SER A 135 26.89 -20.80 16.32
N LEU A 136 27.36 -19.64 16.79
CA LEU A 136 28.06 -19.57 18.07
C LEU A 136 27.07 -19.53 19.22
N PHE A 137 26.90 -20.65 19.89
CA PHE A 137 26.04 -20.83 21.05
C PHE A 137 26.82 -21.23 22.30
N MET A 138 26.28 -20.90 23.45
CA MET A 138 26.66 -21.43 24.74
C MET A 138 25.62 -22.44 25.23
N ILE A 139 26.01 -23.33 26.11
CA ILE A 139 25.13 -24.28 26.78
C ILE A 139 24.93 -23.85 28.23
N ASN A 140 23.71 -23.61 28.63
CA ASN A 140 23.38 -23.26 30.02
C ASN A 140 23.27 -24.50 30.90
N LYS A 141 23.08 -24.30 32.22
CA LYS A 141 22.96 -25.40 33.23
C LYS A 141 21.78 -26.34 32.97
N LYS A 142 20.80 -25.91 32.19
CA LYS A 142 19.65 -26.74 31.77
C LYS A 142 19.94 -27.56 30.52
N GLY A 143 21.13 -27.45 29.91
CA GLY A 143 21.46 -28.08 28.65
C GLY A 143 20.89 -27.39 27.41
N GLU A 144 20.36 -26.20 27.57
CA GLU A 144 19.77 -25.45 26.46
C GLU A 144 20.83 -24.59 25.75
N THR A 145 20.73 -24.50 24.44
CA THR A 145 21.54 -23.59 23.65
C THR A 145 21.09 -22.13 23.83
N ARG A 146 22.04 -21.26 24.05
CA ARG A 146 21.81 -19.82 24.20
C ARG A 146 22.86 -19.02 23.45
N PRO A 147 22.53 -17.81 22.95
CA PRO A 147 23.56 -16.86 22.51
C PRO A 147 24.55 -16.54 23.63
N MET A 148 25.64 -15.88 23.30
CA MET A 148 26.63 -15.46 24.34
C MET A 148 26.09 -14.47 25.35
N VAL A 149 24.99 -13.82 25.05
CA VAL A 149 24.32 -12.85 25.93
C VAL A 149 22.92 -13.32 26.32
N ASP A 150 22.47 -12.88 27.47
CA ASP A 150 21.11 -13.13 27.94
C ASP A 150 20.10 -12.15 27.30
N LEU A 151 18.82 -12.30 27.63
CA LEU A 151 17.75 -11.45 27.09
C LEU A 151 17.87 -9.97 27.47
N THR A 152 18.70 -9.64 28.45
CA THR A 152 18.98 -8.25 28.83
C THR A 152 20.15 -7.64 28.08
N GLY A 153 20.85 -8.41 27.27
CA GLY A 153 22.04 -8.00 26.53
C GLY A 153 23.35 -8.05 27.33
N LYS A 154 23.39 -8.87 28.38
CA LYS A 154 24.55 -9.07 29.24
C LYS A 154 25.17 -10.43 28.94
N PHE A 155 26.50 -10.50 28.84
CA PHE A 155 27.22 -11.77 28.71
C PHE A 155 26.96 -12.67 29.92
N TYR A 156 26.67 -13.95 29.64
CA TYR A 156 26.45 -14.94 30.68
C TYR A 156 27.64 -15.02 31.63
N LEU A 157 27.34 -15.18 32.92
CA LEU A 157 28.36 -15.51 33.92
C LEU A 157 28.79 -16.97 33.78
N LEU A 158 30.06 -17.28 34.09
CA LEU A 158 30.57 -18.64 33.96
C LEU A 158 29.73 -19.63 34.79
N ASN A 159 29.22 -19.18 35.96
CA ASN A 159 28.42 -20.01 36.85
C ASN A 159 26.98 -20.24 36.35
N GLU A 160 26.55 -19.62 35.29
CA GLU A 160 25.24 -19.83 34.61
C GLU A 160 25.33 -20.89 33.51
N LEU A 161 26.54 -21.30 33.14
CA LEU A 161 26.81 -22.24 32.03
C LEU A 161 27.00 -23.67 32.54
N ASP A 162 26.80 -24.63 31.63
CA ASP A 162 27.10 -26.05 31.87
C ASP A 162 28.59 -26.25 32.15
N GLU A 163 28.92 -27.04 33.18
CA GLU A 163 30.32 -27.22 33.61
C GLU A 163 31.20 -27.92 32.55
N ASN A 164 30.63 -28.91 31.81
CA ASN A 164 31.36 -29.60 30.75
C ASN A 164 31.62 -28.67 29.58
N PHE A 165 30.60 -27.89 29.23
CA PHE A 165 30.72 -26.87 28.19
C PHE A 165 31.80 -25.86 28.51
N VAL A 166 31.86 -25.33 29.75
CA VAL A 166 32.87 -24.39 30.17
C VAL A 166 34.28 -25.02 30.05
N LYS A 167 34.42 -26.28 30.51
CA LYS A 167 35.71 -27.00 30.44
C LYS A 167 36.20 -27.24 29.03
N GLU A 168 35.29 -27.59 28.11
CA GLU A 168 35.69 -27.99 26.73
C GLU A 168 35.72 -26.83 25.75
N CYS A 169 34.83 -25.82 25.94
CA CYS A 169 34.58 -24.82 24.91
C CYS A 169 34.91 -23.38 25.34
N VAL A 170 35.11 -23.08 26.62
CA VAL A 170 35.34 -21.70 27.08
C VAL A 170 36.80 -21.50 27.52
N ASP A 171 37.44 -20.46 26.99
CA ASP A 171 38.71 -19.95 27.50
C ASP A 171 38.38 -19.09 28.74
N VAL A 172 38.40 -19.73 29.91
CA VAL A 172 38.02 -19.11 31.18
C VAL A 172 38.87 -17.88 31.48
N ASP A 173 40.17 -17.93 31.20
CA ASP A 173 41.06 -16.82 31.52
C ASP A 173 40.77 -15.55 30.72
N LYS A 174 40.38 -15.71 29.49
CA LYS A 174 39.97 -14.58 28.64
C LYS A 174 38.54 -14.15 28.91
N TYR A 175 37.61 -15.11 29.01
CA TYR A 175 36.20 -14.81 29.16
C TYR A 175 35.84 -14.18 30.50
N LYS A 176 36.52 -14.54 31.59
CA LYS A 176 36.26 -14.02 32.93
C LYS A 176 36.31 -12.49 33.03
N GLU A 177 37.06 -11.82 32.17
CA GLU A 177 37.14 -10.37 32.15
C GLU A 177 35.91 -9.69 31.55
N TYR A 178 35.16 -10.43 30.73
CA TYR A 178 34.00 -9.93 29.99
C TYR A 178 32.67 -10.50 30.47
N GLN A 179 32.67 -11.55 31.28
CA GLN A 179 31.44 -12.07 31.82
C GLN A 179 30.66 -10.98 32.56
N GLY A 180 29.34 -10.89 32.34
CA GLY A 180 28.49 -9.86 32.91
C GLY A 180 28.59 -8.48 32.30
N ALA A 181 29.45 -8.27 31.27
CA ALA A 181 29.49 -7.02 30.53
C ALA A 181 28.27 -6.87 29.63
N TRP A 182 27.85 -5.63 29.43
CA TRP A 182 26.74 -5.28 28.56
C TRP A 182 27.21 -5.06 27.12
N VAL A 183 26.50 -5.63 26.14
CA VAL A 183 26.85 -5.46 24.73
C VAL A 183 26.62 -4.05 24.22
N LYS A 184 25.73 -3.30 24.88
CA LYS A 184 25.49 -1.86 24.59
C LYS A 184 25.25 -1.12 25.90
N ASN A 185 25.82 0.06 26.04
CA ASN A 185 25.60 0.92 27.20
C ASN A 185 24.10 1.23 27.40
N ALA A 186 23.33 1.28 26.32
CA ALA A 186 21.89 1.48 26.40
C ALA A 186 21.14 0.42 27.23
N TYR A 187 21.70 -0.75 27.41
CA TYR A 187 21.11 -1.84 28.19
C TYR A 187 21.55 -1.85 29.66
N ASP A 188 22.60 -1.13 29.97
CA ASP A 188 23.16 -1.07 31.32
C ASP A 188 22.30 -0.16 32.22
N PRO A 189 21.78 -0.69 33.33
CA PRO A 189 20.96 0.07 34.31
C PRO A 189 21.65 1.32 34.87
N GLN A 190 22.98 1.40 34.89
CA GLN A 190 23.69 2.57 35.38
C GLN A 190 23.37 3.86 34.62
N PHE A 191 22.91 3.74 33.35
CA PHE A 191 22.50 4.88 32.53
C PHE A 191 20.99 5.19 32.61
N MET A 192 20.29 4.57 33.56
CA MET A 192 18.90 4.91 33.88
C MET A 192 18.86 5.85 35.08
N VAL A 193 18.41 7.09 34.87
CA VAL A 193 18.24 8.11 35.91
C VAL A 193 16.76 8.38 36.09
N ASP A 194 16.21 8.16 37.27
CA ASP A 194 14.79 8.37 37.57
C ASP A 194 13.83 7.68 36.57
N GLY A 195 14.20 6.47 36.15
CA GLY A 195 13.41 5.69 35.19
C GLY A 195 13.50 6.16 33.73
N LYS A 196 14.38 7.13 33.43
CA LYS A 196 14.64 7.61 32.08
C LYS A 196 16.05 7.25 31.63
N TYR A 197 16.18 6.92 30.36
CA TYR A 197 17.48 6.63 29.76
C TYR A 197 18.26 7.91 29.50
N ASP A 198 19.48 8.00 30.09
CA ASP A 198 20.44 9.07 29.83
C ASP A 198 21.32 8.72 28.64
N GLU A 199 20.85 9.03 27.44
CA GLU A 199 21.55 8.76 26.19
C GLU A 199 22.91 9.46 26.12
N LYS A 200 23.02 10.69 26.63
CA LYS A 200 24.27 11.46 26.59
C LYS A 200 25.35 10.82 27.45
N ALA A 201 25.01 10.40 28.65
CA ALA A 201 25.93 9.70 29.53
C ALA A 201 26.37 8.35 28.93
N ALA A 202 25.42 7.60 28.37
CA ALA A 202 25.69 6.32 27.72
C ALA A 202 26.59 6.44 26.48
N GLN A 203 26.42 7.49 25.67
CA GLN A 203 27.27 7.76 24.50
C GLN A 203 28.67 8.28 24.87
N ALA A 204 28.80 8.98 26.00
CA ALA A 204 30.07 9.49 26.48
C ALA A 204 30.93 8.42 27.19
N ALA A 205 30.28 7.35 27.68
CA ALA A 205 30.98 6.27 28.34
C ALA A 205 31.68 5.33 27.35
N GLU A 206 32.76 4.67 27.80
CA GLU A 206 33.42 3.64 27.02
C GLU A 206 32.43 2.51 26.70
N SER A 207 32.28 2.17 25.43
CA SER A 207 31.46 1.07 24.97
C SER A 207 32.25 -0.20 24.77
N LEU A 208 31.59 -1.34 24.79
CA LEU A 208 32.21 -2.64 24.47
C LEU A 208 32.85 -2.63 23.07
N ASP A 209 32.25 -1.90 22.09
CA ASP A 209 32.83 -1.75 20.75
C ASP A 209 34.23 -1.13 20.81
N ILE A 210 34.45 -0.11 21.67
CA ILE A 210 35.75 0.52 21.87
C ILE A 210 36.70 -0.46 22.53
N VAL A 211 36.27 -1.18 23.56
CA VAL A 211 37.06 -2.18 24.28
C VAL A 211 37.56 -3.26 23.30
N ILE A 212 36.65 -3.80 22.46
CA ILE A 212 37.00 -4.82 21.45
C ILE A 212 38.00 -4.24 20.41
N ALA A 213 37.74 -3.02 19.93
CA ALA A 213 38.61 -2.36 18.95
C ALA A 213 40.03 -2.17 19.52
N MET A 214 40.15 -1.77 20.79
CA MET A 214 41.43 -1.61 21.46
C MET A 214 42.15 -2.94 21.69
N MET A 215 41.39 -3.98 22.06
CA MET A 215 41.95 -5.35 22.18
C MET A 215 42.46 -5.87 20.85
N MET A 216 41.72 -5.73 19.75
CA MET A 216 42.14 -6.13 18.43
C MET A 216 43.40 -5.36 17.95
N LYS A 217 43.49 -4.08 18.32
CA LYS A 217 44.68 -3.27 18.01
C LYS A 217 45.87 -3.74 18.81
N ALA A 218 45.74 -4.03 20.08
CA ALA A 218 46.84 -4.51 20.95
C ALA A 218 47.36 -5.88 20.49
N ASP A 219 46.44 -6.75 20.03
CA ASP A 219 46.77 -8.09 19.56
C ASP A 219 47.29 -8.12 18.08
N ASN A 220 47.56 -6.98 17.45
CA ASN A 220 47.92 -6.84 16.02
C ASN A 220 46.92 -7.51 15.06
N LYS A 221 45.66 -7.51 15.42
CA LYS A 221 44.56 -8.10 14.62
C LYS A 221 43.68 -7.05 13.93
N ALA A 222 43.85 -5.76 14.23
CA ALA A 222 43.15 -4.68 13.58
C ALA A 222 44.02 -3.96 12.58
N PHE A 223 43.70 -4.02 11.29
CA PHE A 223 44.35 -3.28 10.22
C PHE A 223 43.88 -1.83 10.17
N LYS A 224 42.57 -1.60 10.27
CA LYS A 224 41.94 -0.28 10.22
C LYS A 224 40.73 -0.27 11.11
N ILE A 225 40.56 0.77 11.93
CA ILE A 225 39.41 0.99 12.79
C ILE A 225 38.76 2.29 12.37
N GLU A 226 37.50 2.24 11.98
CA GLU A 226 36.76 3.40 11.52
C GLU A 226 35.40 3.47 12.21
N LYS A 227 34.94 4.68 12.47
CA LYS A 227 33.59 4.91 12.96
C LYS A 227 32.63 4.90 11.76
N HIS A 228 31.69 3.96 11.76
CA HIS A 228 30.66 3.84 10.73
C HIS A 228 29.31 4.29 11.30
N VAL A 229 28.66 5.23 10.61
CA VAL A 229 27.32 5.72 10.98
C VAL A 229 26.30 5.11 10.04
N HIS A 230 25.36 4.38 10.58
CA HIS A 230 24.29 3.72 9.81
C HIS A 230 22.97 3.78 10.56
N ASN A 231 21.87 3.51 9.86
CA ASN A 231 20.57 3.37 10.47
C ASN A 231 20.53 2.10 11.32
N TYR A 232 20.02 2.21 12.54
CA TYR A 232 19.83 1.09 13.45
C TYR A 232 18.40 1.09 14.02
N PRO A 233 17.70 -0.05 14.09
CA PRO A 233 16.35 -0.09 14.61
C PRO A 233 16.33 0.17 16.12
N HIS A 234 15.39 1.03 16.53
CA HIS A 234 15.14 1.37 17.92
C HIS A 234 13.73 0.95 18.32
N CYS A 235 13.58 0.58 19.58
CA CYS A 235 12.28 0.28 20.17
C CYS A 235 11.42 1.56 20.17
N TRP A 236 10.27 1.51 19.54
CA TRP A 236 9.38 2.67 19.41
C TRP A 236 8.81 3.21 20.73
N ARG A 237 8.90 2.42 21.81
CA ARG A 237 8.46 2.84 23.14
C ARG A 237 9.56 3.42 24.03
N THR A 238 10.75 2.87 23.93
CA THR A 238 11.87 3.21 24.83
C THR A 238 12.95 4.00 24.15
N ASP A 239 12.91 4.15 22.83
CA ASP A 239 13.97 4.73 21.97
C ASP A 239 15.33 4.04 22.10
N LYS A 240 15.41 2.92 22.83
CA LYS A 240 16.64 2.15 22.93
C LYS A 240 16.90 1.31 21.69
N PRO A 241 18.19 1.09 21.33
CA PRO A 241 18.54 0.20 20.24
C PRO A 241 18.03 -1.23 20.52
N VAL A 242 17.52 -1.89 19.50
CA VAL A 242 17.01 -3.27 19.59
C VAL A 242 18.16 -4.24 19.49
N LEU A 243 18.14 -5.31 20.28
CA LEU A 243 19.01 -6.46 20.10
C LEU A 243 18.28 -7.51 19.27
N TYR A 244 18.83 -7.89 18.13
CA TYR A 244 18.38 -9.06 17.39
C TYR A 244 18.75 -10.31 18.19
N TYR A 245 17.76 -11.04 18.64
CA TYR A 245 17.95 -12.17 19.54
C TYR A 245 17.12 -13.36 19.08
N PRO A 246 17.70 -14.56 18.95
CA PRO A 246 16.94 -15.76 18.60
C PRO A 246 16.06 -16.16 19.75
N LEU A 247 14.79 -16.31 19.52
CA LEU A 247 13.78 -16.76 20.49
C LEU A 247 13.05 -17.99 19.95
N ASP A 248 12.83 -18.95 20.82
CA ASP A 248 11.94 -20.04 20.52
C ASP A 248 10.52 -19.49 20.35
N SER A 249 9.87 -19.86 19.27
CA SER A 249 8.56 -19.31 18.90
C SER A 249 7.70 -20.37 18.27
N TRP A 250 6.40 -20.18 18.34
CA TRP A 250 5.45 -21.02 17.64
C TRP A 250 5.20 -20.45 16.24
N PHE A 251 5.24 -21.32 15.23
CA PHE A 251 5.05 -20.96 13.84
C PHE A 251 3.89 -21.72 13.22
N ILE A 252 3.16 -21.07 12.34
CA ILE A 252 2.29 -21.74 11.37
C ILE A 252 3.12 -21.95 10.10
N ARG A 253 3.16 -23.20 9.60
CA ARG A 253 3.82 -23.51 8.33
C ARG A 253 3.00 -23.00 7.15
N SER A 254 2.90 -21.69 7.04
CA SER A 254 2.16 -21.00 5.97
C SER A 254 2.76 -21.27 4.59
N THR A 255 4.06 -21.58 4.52
CA THR A 255 4.74 -21.97 3.28
C THR A 255 4.19 -23.24 2.67
N ALA A 256 3.56 -24.13 3.45
CA ALA A 256 2.90 -25.33 2.94
C ALA A 256 1.73 -25.02 1.98
N CYS A 257 1.10 -23.88 2.12
CA CYS A 257 0.00 -23.41 1.29
C CYS A 257 0.38 -22.25 0.35
N LYS A 258 1.66 -21.94 0.22
CA LYS A 258 2.17 -20.81 -0.55
C LYS A 258 1.69 -20.80 -2.00
N GLU A 259 1.83 -21.93 -2.70
CA GLU A 259 1.42 -22.04 -4.10
C GLU A 259 -0.08 -21.79 -4.25
N ARG A 260 -0.88 -22.36 -3.32
CA ARG A 260 -2.33 -22.17 -3.32
C ARG A 260 -2.72 -20.72 -3.01
N MET A 261 -2.02 -20.04 -2.10
CA MET A 261 -2.22 -18.60 -1.85
C MET A 261 -1.95 -17.77 -3.11
N MET A 262 -0.91 -18.12 -3.87
CA MET A 262 -0.57 -17.44 -5.13
C MET A 262 -1.63 -17.68 -6.21
N GLU A 263 -2.14 -18.91 -6.34
CA GLU A 263 -3.23 -19.24 -7.28
C GLU A 263 -4.51 -18.46 -6.95
N LEU A 264 -4.93 -18.51 -5.70
CA LEU A 264 -6.14 -17.84 -5.23
C LEU A 264 -6.03 -16.31 -5.33
N ASN A 265 -4.86 -15.74 -5.10
CA ASN A 265 -4.63 -14.30 -5.27
C ASN A 265 -4.95 -13.81 -6.68
N LYS A 266 -4.73 -14.64 -7.71
CA LYS A 266 -5.05 -14.29 -9.10
C LYS A 266 -6.55 -14.13 -9.36
N THR A 267 -7.39 -14.66 -8.50
CA THR A 267 -8.86 -14.56 -8.60
C THR A 267 -9.42 -13.31 -7.92
N ILE A 268 -8.62 -12.59 -7.15
CA ILE A 268 -9.03 -11.39 -6.44
C ILE A 268 -8.97 -10.19 -7.39
N ASN A 269 -10.04 -9.41 -7.42
CA ASN A 269 -10.06 -8.14 -8.15
C ASN A 269 -9.33 -7.06 -7.35
N TRP A 270 -8.05 -6.85 -7.64
CA TRP A 270 -7.22 -5.84 -7.01
C TRP A 270 -7.36 -4.48 -7.69
N LYS A 271 -7.56 -3.44 -6.90
CA LYS A 271 -7.45 -2.04 -7.33
C LYS A 271 -6.34 -1.34 -6.50
N PRO A 272 -5.20 -0.99 -7.14
CA PRO A 272 -4.85 -1.27 -8.53
C PRO A 272 -4.39 -2.73 -8.71
N GLU A 273 -4.54 -3.26 -9.90
CA GLU A 273 -4.09 -4.62 -10.24
C GLU A 273 -2.60 -4.84 -9.93
N SER A 274 -1.79 -3.80 -10.13
CA SER A 274 -0.35 -3.81 -9.84
C SER A 274 0.00 -4.08 -8.37
N THR A 275 -0.89 -3.81 -7.43
CA THR A 275 -0.68 -4.18 -6.01
C THR A 275 -0.81 -5.69 -5.83
N GLY A 276 -1.79 -6.31 -6.47
CA GLY A 276 -2.02 -7.76 -6.41
C GLY A 276 -0.92 -8.56 -7.08
N THR A 277 -0.46 -8.17 -8.25
CA THR A 277 0.63 -8.83 -8.99
C THR A 277 2.02 -8.44 -8.48
N GLY A 278 2.18 -7.21 -8.02
CA GLY A 278 3.45 -6.66 -7.53
C GLY A 278 3.63 -6.86 -6.03
N ARG A 279 3.30 -5.84 -5.24
CA ARG A 279 3.61 -5.80 -3.80
C ARG A 279 3.07 -7.00 -3.01
N PHE A 280 1.82 -7.38 -3.22
CA PHE A 280 1.22 -8.53 -2.55
C PHE A 280 1.67 -9.86 -3.16
N GLY A 281 1.66 -9.99 -4.48
CA GLY A 281 2.13 -11.18 -5.18
C GLY A 281 3.59 -11.50 -4.88
N LYS A 282 4.46 -10.51 -4.87
CA LYS A 282 5.88 -10.68 -4.51
C LYS A 282 6.06 -11.07 -3.04
N TRP A 283 5.22 -10.59 -2.16
CA TRP A 283 5.22 -11.03 -0.77
C TRP A 283 4.89 -12.52 -0.65
N LEU A 284 3.88 -13.00 -1.38
CA LEU A 284 3.52 -14.41 -1.40
C LEU A 284 4.63 -15.29 -2.04
N GLU A 285 5.25 -14.84 -3.12
CA GLU A 285 6.39 -15.54 -3.74
C GLU A 285 7.55 -15.79 -2.77
N ASN A 286 7.79 -14.82 -1.88
CA ASN A 286 8.87 -14.86 -0.90
C ASN A 286 8.36 -15.17 0.53
N LEU A 287 7.24 -15.84 0.63
CA LEU A 287 6.61 -16.14 1.90
C LEU A 287 7.50 -17.01 2.80
N ASN A 288 7.61 -16.58 4.05
CA ASN A 288 8.17 -17.38 5.16
C ASN A 288 7.04 -17.89 6.04
N ASP A 289 7.36 -18.86 6.91
CA ASP A 289 6.42 -19.35 7.90
C ASP A 289 6.02 -18.25 8.87
N TRP A 290 4.78 -18.26 9.27
CA TRP A 290 4.20 -17.22 10.11
C TRP A 290 4.58 -17.44 11.58
N ASN A 291 5.43 -16.59 12.12
CA ASN A 291 5.67 -16.55 13.56
C ASN A 291 4.40 -16.07 14.28
N LEU A 292 3.70 -17.00 14.91
CA LEU A 292 2.40 -16.75 15.54
C LEU A 292 2.52 -16.23 16.97
N SER A 293 3.53 -16.63 17.70
CA SER A 293 3.64 -16.33 19.13
C SER A 293 4.20 -14.94 19.42
N ARG A 294 3.70 -14.33 20.48
CA ARG A 294 4.15 -13.01 20.97
C ARG A 294 4.35 -13.03 22.47
N SER A 295 5.53 -12.61 22.93
CA SER A 295 5.83 -12.42 24.34
C SER A 295 5.24 -11.09 24.82
N ARG A 296 3.96 -11.12 25.19
CA ARG A 296 3.20 -9.95 25.67
C ARG A 296 2.44 -10.29 26.95
N TYR A 297 1.96 -9.27 27.65
CA TYR A 297 1.20 -9.43 28.90
C TYR A 297 -0.31 -9.53 28.69
N TRP A 298 -0.84 -8.94 27.63
CA TRP A 298 -2.26 -8.91 27.30
C TRP A 298 -2.53 -9.22 25.84
N GLY A 299 -3.50 -10.06 25.58
CA GLY A 299 -3.96 -10.50 24.28
C GLY A 299 -4.52 -11.92 24.32
N THR A 300 -4.83 -12.46 23.16
CA THR A 300 -5.32 -13.84 23.00
C THR A 300 -4.19 -14.83 23.32
N PRO A 301 -4.32 -15.68 24.34
CA PRO A 301 -3.28 -16.63 24.70
C PRO A 301 -3.18 -17.78 23.68
N LEU A 302 -1.97 -18.31 23.50
CA LEU A 302 -1.80 -19.57 22.76
C LEU A 302 -2.52 -20.68 23.53
N PRO A 303 -3.44 -21.41 22.88
CA PRO A 303 -4.23 -22.45 23.56
C PRO A 303 -3.48 -23.80 23.61
N ILE A 304 -2.20 -23.77 23.97
CA ILE A 304 -1.32 -24.95 23.96
C ILE A 304 -0.81 -25.20 25.38
N TRP A 305 -1.05 -26.40 25.88
CA TRP A 305 -0.52 -26.89 27.14
C TRP A 305 0.48 -28.01 26.88
N ARG A 306 1.62 -27.97 27.59
CA ARG A 306 2.72 -28.93 27.43
C ARG A 306 3.22 -29.41 28.78
N THR A 307 3.75 -30.64 28.78
CA THR A 307 4.55 -31.15 29.89
C THR A 307 5.90 -30.44 29.95
N GLU A 308 6.49 -30.38 31.16
CA GLU A 308 7.80 -29.71 31.36
C GLU A 308 8.92 -30.34 30.52
N ASP A 309 8.86 -31.67 30.31
CA ASP A 309 9.80 -32.42 29.50
C ASP A 309 9.47 -32.41 27.98
N ASN A 310 8.44 -31.67 27.56
CA ASN A 310 7.98 -31.54 26.18
C ASN A 310 7.60 -32.88 25.50
N THR A 311 7.27 -33.90 26.28
CA THR A 311 6.91 -35.25 25.75
C THR A 311 5.44 -35.36 25.35
N ASP A 312 4.57 -34.50 25.89
CA ASP A 312 3.15 -34.45 25.54
C ASP A 312 2.65 -33.01 25.49
N GLU A 313 1.72 -32.75 24.57
CA GLU A 313 1.11 -31.45 24.39
C GLU A 313 -0.33 -31.57 23.89
N ILE A 314 -1.14 -30.57 24.16
CA ILE A 314 -2.50 -30.44 23.66
C ILE A 314 -2.75 -29.01 23.19
N CYS A 315 -3.33 -28.86 22.00
CA CYS A 315 -3.90 -27.61 21.51
C CYS A 315 -5.41 -27.64 21.73
N ILE A 316 -5.90 -26.74 22.57
CA ILE A 316 -7.32 -26.68 22.93
C ILE A 316 -8.10 -26.01 21.80
N GLU A 317 -9.16 -26.66 21.32
CA GLU A 317 -9.97 -26.24 20.18
C GLU A 317 -11.21 -25.44 20.57
N SER A 318 -11.68 -25.57 21.82
CA SER A 318 -12.88 -24.89 22.31
C SER A 318 -12.87 -24.65 23.81
N VAL A 319 -13.73 -23.75 24.29
CA VAL A 319 -13.93 -23.55 25.74
C VAL A 319 -14.53 -24.79 26.38
N GLU A 320 -15.39 -25.51 25.67
CA GLU A 320 -15.96 -26.79 26.16
C GLU A 320 -14.87 -27.85 26.33
N GLU A 321 -13.94 -27.96 25.38
CA GLU A 321 -12.80 -28.88 25.54
C GLU A 321 -11.93 -28.48 26.72
N LEU A 322 -11.61 -27.20 26.86
CA LEU A 322 -10.85 -26.69 27.99
C LEU A 322 -11.51 -27.04 29.34
N TYR A 323 -12.83 -26.81 29.42
CA TYR A 323 -13.61 -27.17 30.60
C TYR A 323 -13.48 -28.65 30.92
N ASN A 324 -13.64 -29.54 29.93
CA ASN A 324 -13.56 -30.99 30.13
C ASN A 324 -12.14 -31.46 30.48
N GLU A 325 -11.12 -30.86 29.88
CA GLU A 325 -9.72 -31.18 30.23
C GLU A 325 -9.36 -30.69 31.64
N ILE A 326 -9.93 -29.58 32.10
CA ILE A 326 -9.79 -29.13 33.50
C ILE A 326 -10.46 -30.13 34.44
N GLU A 327 -11.64 -30.66 34.13
CA GLU A 327 -12.29 -31.69 34.93
C GLU A 327 -11.43 -32.95 35.09
N LYS A 328 -10.76 -33.39 34.00
CA LYS A 328 -9.78 -34.48 34.06
C LYS A 328 -8.59 -34.14 34.97
N SER A 329 -8.12 -32.90 34.92
CA SER A 329 -7.02 -32.41 35.73
C SER A 329 -7.39 -32.36 37.25
N VAL A 330 -8.62 -31.96 37.55
CA VAL A 330 -9.17 -31.99 38.91
C VAL A 330 -9.20 -33.43 39.42
N ALA A 331 -9.69 -34.37 38.64
CA ALA A 331 -9.72 -35.79 38.96
C ALA A 331 -8.32 -36.40 39.20
N ALA A 332 -7.31 -35.89 38.46
CA ALA A 332 -5.90 -36.29 38.60
C ALA A 332 -5.20 -35.59 39.77
N GLY A 333 -5.82 -34.63 40.43
CA GLY A 333 -5.28 -33.90 41.57
C GLY A 333 -4.37 -32.72 41.27
N PHE A 334 -4.27 -32.28 40.01
CA PHE A 334 -3.45 -31.12 39.62
C PHE A 334 -4.17 -29.80 39.80
N MET A 335 -5.51 -29.81 39.81
CA MET A 335 -6.35 -28.66 40.09
C MET A 335 -7.25 -28.95 41.28
N LYS A 336 -7.51 -27.96 42.15
CA LYS A 336 -8.41 -28.11 43.29
C LYS A 336 -9.87 -28.17 42.85
N SER A 337 -10.21 -27.33 41.89
CA SER A 337 -11.54 -27.25 41.29
C SER A 337 -11.43 -26.69 39.86
N ASN A 338 -12.52 -26.81 39.11
CA ASN A 338 -12.62 -26.17 37.81
C ASN A 338 -13.11 -24.71 38.01
N PRO A 339 -12.27 -23.71 37.75
CA PRO A 339 -12.63 -22.31 38.01
C PRO A 339 -13.80 -21.81 37.19
N TYR A 340 -14.04 -22.38 36.03
CA TYR A 340 -15.18 -22.02 35.15
C TYR A 340 -16.49 -22.59 35.72
N LYS A 341 -16.45 -23.84 36.20
CA LYS A 341 -17.56 -24.47 36.89
C LYS A 341 -17.92 -23.73 38.16
N ASP A 342 -16.95 -23.31 38.94
CA ASP A 342 -17.15 -22.57 40.19
C ASP A 342 -17.85 -21.24 39.96
N LYS A 343 -17.66 -20.63 38.82
CA LYS A 343 -18.34 -19.40 38.39
C LYS A 343 -19.71 -19.63 37.77
N GLY A 344 -20.13 -20.87 37.60
CA GLY A 344 -21.42 -21.25 37.02
C GLY A 344 -21.45 -21.20 35.51
N PHE A 345 -20.27 -21.27 34.84
CA PHE A 345 -20.19 -21.38 33.41
C PHE A 345 -20.72 -22.74 32.93
N VAL A 346 -21.54 -22.75 31.92
CA VAL A 346 -22.12 -23.94 31.31
C VAL A 346 -21.56 -24.14 29.91
N PRO A 347 -20.75 -25.20 29.68
CA PRO A 347 -20.23 -25.50 28.35
C PRO A 347 -21.33 -25.71 27.32
N GLY A 348 -21.15 -25.19 26.11
CA GLY A 348 -22.09 -25.32 25.00
C GLY A 348 -23.27 -24.33 25.05
N GLN A 349 -23.33 -23.46 26.05
CA GLN A 349 -24.31 -22.36 26.12
C GLN A 349 -23.66 -21.05 25.67
N TYR A 350 -24.00 -20.56 24.49
CA TYR A 350 -23.31 -19.45 23.81
C TYR A 350 -23.93 -18.07 24.09
N SER A 351 -24.62 -17.88 25.22
CA SER A 351 -25.15 -16.59 25.62
C SER A 351 -24.07 -15.67 26.17
N GLU A 352 -24.21 -14.37 25.95
CA GLU A 352 -23.34 -13.34 26.50
C GLU A 352 -23.25 -13.47 28.03
N GLU A 353 -24.41 -13.63 28.71
CA GLU A 353 -24.49 -13.83 30.16
C GLU A 353 -23.61 -15.00 30.64
N ASN A 354 -23.56 -16.11 29.91
CA ASN A 354 -22.75 -17.27 30.27
C ASN A 354 -21.25 -16.99 30.05
N TYR A 355 -20.89 -16.34 28.94
CA TYR A 355 -19.48 -16.05 28.64
C TYR A 355 -18.90 -14.92 29.49
N ASP A 356 -19.71 -14.01 29.99
CA ASP A 356 -19.28 -12.96 30.95
C ASP A 356 -18.79 -13.53 32.30
N LYS A 357 -19.07 -14.78 32.57
CA LYS A 357 -18.63 -15.47 33.82
C LYS A 357 -17.16 -15.86 33.77
N ILE A 358 -16.54 -15.89 32.59
CA ILE A 358 -15.16 -16.36 32.43
C ILE A 358 -14.32 -15.32 31.68
N ASP A 359 -13.02 -15.39 31.90
CA ASP A 359 -12.03 -14.60 31.20
C ASP A 359 -10.89 -15.53 30.75
N LEU A 360 -10.64 -15.58 29.42
CA LEU A 360 -9.64 -16.44 28.82
C LEU A 360 -8.30 -15.73 28.57
N HIS A 361 -8.18 -14.44 28.88
CA HIS A 361 -6.94 -13.70 28.78
C HIS A 361 -5.90 -14.09 29.82
N ARG A 362 -4.65 -13.78 29.56
CA ARG A 362 -3.65 -13.70 30.64
C ARG A 362 -4.02 -12.57 31.62
N PRO A 363 -3.79 -12.71 32.94
CA PRO A 363 -3.17 -13.87 33.60
C PRO A 363 -4.15 -15.00 33.97
N TYR A 364 -5.45 -14.82 33.76
CA TYR A 364 -6.50 -15.71 34.29
C TYR A 364 -6.38 -17.15 33.82
N VAL A 365 -6.00 -17.39 32.56
CA VAL A 365 -5.85 -18.71 31.96
C VAL A 365 -4.52 -19.38 32.37
N ASP A 366 -3.56 -18.62 32.87
CA ASP A 366 -2.22 -19.12 33.19
C ASP A 366 -2.21 -20.04 34.45
N ASP A 367 -3.22 -19.95 35.27
CA ASP A 367 -3.36 -20.81 36.47
C ASP A 367 -3.96 -22.18 36.15
N VAL A 368 -4.41 -22.38 34.90
CA VAL A 368 -4.98 -23.66 34.46
C VAL A 368 -3.88 -24.67 34.20
N ILE A 369 -3.90 -25.78 34.94
CA ILE A 369 -3.01 -26.93 34.73
C ILE A 369 -3.85 -28.08 34.19
N LEU A 370 -3.42 -28.69 33.10
CA LEU A 370 -4.07 -29.85 32.49
C LEU A 370 -3.26 -31.12 32.77
N VAL A 371 -3.84 -32.27 32.51
CA VAL A 371 -3.21 -33.58 32.68
C VAL A 371 -2.91 -34.20 31.33
N SER A 372 -1.66 -34.69 31.17
CA SER A 372 -1.26 -35.41 29.97
C SER A 372 -1.82 -36.83 29.90
N LYS A 373 -1.68 -37.48 28.79
CA LYS A 373 -2.06 -38.91 28.60
C LYS A 373 -1.34 -39.84 29.55
N ASP A 374 -0.11 -39.47 29.93
CA ASP A 374 0.73 -40.24 30.86
C ASP A 374 0.59 -39.79 32.32
N GLY A 375 -0.38 -38.93 32.64
CA GLY A 375 -0.65 -38.48 33.99
C GLY A 375 0.29 -37.40 34.50
N LYS A 376 1.01 -36.67 33.62
CA LYS A 376 1.90 -35.57 33.97
C LYS A 376 1.16 -34.23 33.90
N PRO A 377 1.54 -33.25 34.75
CA PRO A 377 0.97 -31.91 34.62
C PRO A 377 1.44 -31.21 33.36
N MET A 378 0.53 -30.50 32.74
CA MET A 378 0.79 -29.64 31.55
C MET A 378 0.46 -28.19 31.88
N LYS A 379 1.39 -27.31 31.57
CA LYS A 379 1.22 -25.84 31.69
C LYS A 379 1.04 -25.22 30.32
N ARG A 380 0.27 -24.14 30.27
CA ARG A 380 0.07 -23.38 29.05
C ARG A 380 1.39 -22.72 28.63
N GLU A 381 1.66 -22.71 27.32
CA GLU A 381 2.70 -21.89 26.74
C GLU A 381 2.49 -20.42 27.10
N SER A 382 3.53 -19.73 27.57
CA SER A 382 3.40 -18.39 28.15
C SER A 382 3.05 -17.30 27.12
N ASP A 383 3.34 -17.53 25.85
CA ASP A 383 3.13 -16.55 24.79
C ASP A 383 1.65 -16.35 24.44
N LEU A 384 1.41 -15.24 23.75
CA LEU A 384 0.13 -14.86 23.17
C LEU A 384 0.14 -15.11 21.67
N ILE A 385 -1.03 -15.13 21.06
CA ILE A 385 -1.19 -15.16 19.60
C ILE A 385 -0.90 -13.76 19.03
N ASP A 386 -0.32 -13.73 17.84
CA ASP A 386 -0.17 -12.52 17.05
C ASP A 386 -1.53 -11.85 16.80
N VAL A 387 -1.67 -10.59 17.14
CA VAL A 387 -2.92 -9.81 16.92
C VAL A 387 -3.37 -9.79 15.46
N TRP A 388 -2.46 -10.03 14.55
CA TRP A 388 -2.79 -10.18 13.13
C TRP A 388 -3.55 -11.46 12.82
N PHE A 389 -3.41 -12.48 13.66
CA PHE A 389 -4.27 -13.66 13.61
C PHE A 389 -5.69 -13.31 14.04
N ASP A 390 -5.85 -12.56 15.13
CA ASP A 390 -7.17 -12.13 15.61
C ASP A 390 -7.90 -11.36 14.49
N SER A 391 -7.25 -10.39 13.88
CA SER A 391 -7.82 -9.60 12.79
C SER A 391 -8.10 -10.44 11.53
N GLY A 392 -7.22 -11.40 11.22
CA GLY A 392 -7.39 -12.31 10.09
C GLY A 392 -8.49 -13.36 10.30
N ALA A 393 -8.80 -13.65 11.55
CA ALA A 393 -9.88 -14.57 11.94
C ALA A 393 -11.27 -13.91 12.02
N MET A 394 -11.33 -12.57 11.88
CA MET A 394 -12.57 -11.80 12.05
C MET A 394 -13.78 -12.34 11.25
N PRO A 395 -13.64 -12.75 9.97
CA PRO A 395 -14.78 -13.26 9.21
C PRO A 395 -15.47 -14.47 9.85
N TYR A 396 -14.75 -15.25 10.61
CA TYR A 396 -15.22 -16.46 11.29
C TYR A 396 -15.64 -16.18 12.72
N ALA A 397 -14.81 -15.42 13.42
CA ALA A 397 -15.00 -15.08 14.83
C ALA A 397 -16.29 -14.28 15.07
N GLN A 398 -16.61 -13.33 14.17
CA GLN A 398 -17.80 -12.47 14.34
C GLN A 398 -19.13 -13.24 14.31
N ILE A 399 -19.17 -14.40 13.67
CA ILE A 399 -20.35 -15.26 13.61
C ILE A 399 -20.25 -16.47 14.54
N HIS A 400 -19.19 -16.55 15.32
CA HIS A 400 -18.86 -17.66 16.24
C HIS A 400 -18.75 -19.03 15.53
N TYR A 401 -18.20 -19.02 14.32
CA TYR A 401 -17.93 -20.24 13.56
C TYR A 401 -16.88 -21.11 14.29
N PRO A 402 -16.98 -22.44 14.33
CA PRO A 402 -18.04 -23.29 13.76
C PRO A 402 -19.18 -23.64 14.73
N PHE A 403 -19.24 -23.02 15.89
CA PHE A 403 -20.17 -23.38 16.96
C PHE A 403 -21.58 -22.85 16.74
N GLU A 404 -21.69 -21.65 16.15
CA GLU A 404 -22.93 -21.01 15.74
C GLU A 404 -22.84 -20.61 14.27
N ASN A 405 -23.98 -20.39 13.62
CA ASN A 405 -24.08 -19.84 12.26
C ASN A 405 -23.19 -20.54 11.19
N LYS A 406 -22.90 -21.82 11.41
CA LYS A 406 -22.01 -22.60 10.57
C LYS A 406 -22.44 -22.62 9.09
N GLU A 407 -23.74 -22.69 8.85
CA GLU A 407 -24.33 -22.71 7.53
C GLU A 407 -24.09 -21.42 6.72
N LEU A 408 -23.99 -20.29 7.38
CA LEU A 408 -23.73 -19.00 6.70
C LEU A 408 -22.39 -18.99 5.96
N LEU A 409 -21.39 -19.64 6.54
CA LEU A 409 -20.06 -19.71 5.97
C LEU A 409 -19.92 -20.95 5.06
N ASP A 410 -20.35 -22.11 5.50
CA ASP A 410 -20.26 -23.35 4.73
C ASP A 410 -21.02 -23.26 3.39
N ASN A 411 -22.17 -22.59 3.38
CA ASN A 411 -22.98 -22.36 2.17
C ASN A 411 -22.57 -21.09 1.42
N ARG A 412 -21.48 -20.44 1.81
CA ARG A 412 -20.96 -19.24 1.14
C ARG A 412 -21.95 -18.08 1.06
N GLN A 413 -22.81 -17.90 2.06
CA GLN A 413 -23.80 -16.82 2.11
C GLN A 413 -23.15 -15.48 2.50
N VAL A 414 -22.23 -15.50 3.45
CA VAL A 414 -21.56 -14.28 3.97
C VAL A 414 -20.05 -14.29 3.73
N TYR A 415 -19.53 -15.32 3.08
CA TYR A 415 -18.10 -15.50 2.90
C TYR A 415 -17.80 -16.17 1.54
N PRO A 416 -16.76 -15.76 0.81
CA PRO A 416 -15.88 -14.61 1.10
C PRO A 416 -16.60 -13.26 1.04
N ALA A 417 -16.01 -12.23 1.65
CA ALA A 417 -16.52 -10.85 1.55
C ALA A 417 -16.51 -10.38 0.08
N ASP A 418 -17.51 -9.61 -0.30
CA ASP A 418 -17.56 -9.05 -1.66
C ASP A 418 -16.49 -7.98 -1.88
N PHE A 419 -16.20 -7.18 -0.86
CA PHE A 419 -15.28 -6.05 -0.96
C PHE A 419 -14.64 -5.69 0.38
N ILE A 420 -13.35 -5.34 0.33
CA ILE A 420 -12.62 -4.69 1.44
C ILE A 420 -11.80 -3.51 0.92
N ALA A 421 -11.50 -2.54 1.78
CA ALA A 421 -10.65 -1.41 1.45
C ALA A 421 -9.83 -0.98 2.67
N GLU A 422 -8.52 -0.92 2.52
CA GLU A 422 -7.57 -0.44 3.53
C GLU A 422 -6.32 0.12 2.85
N GLY A 423 -5.40 0.66 3.63
CA GLY A 423 -4.13 1.20 3.14
C GLY A 423 -3.23 0.15 2.49
N VAL A 424 -2.36 0.59 1.61
CA VAL A 424 -1.41 -0.26 0.88
C VAL A 424 -0.42 -1.01 1.79
N ASP A 425 -0.17 -0.51 3.01
CA ASP A 425 0.63 -1.18 4.03
C ASP A 425 0.01 -2.51 4.47
N GLN A 426 -1.31 -2.67 4.34
CA GLN A 426 -2.03 -3.88 4.70
C GLN A 426 -1.77 -5.08 3.77
N THR A 427 -1.04 -4.89 2.69
CA THR A 427 -0.49 -6.00 1.89
C THR A 427 0.46 -6.89 2.70
N ARG A 428 1.06 -6.36 3.77
CA ARG A 428 1.88 -7.08 4.76
C ARG A 428 1.24 -7.11 6.16
N GLY A 429 -0.07 -6.96 6.22
CA GLY A 429 -0.86 -6.98 7.43
C GLY A 429 -2.17 -7.69 7.19
N TRP A 430 -3.28 -6.98 7.32
CA TRP A 430 -4.61 -7.56 7.30
C TRP A 430 -4.97 -8.28 5.98
N PHE A 431 -4.63 -7.73 4.82
CA PHE A 431 -4.88 -8.41 3.55
C PHE A 431 -4.22 -9.79 3.49
N PHE A 432 -2.97 -9.87 3.97
CA PHE A 432 -2.24 -11.12 4.01
C PHE A 432 -2.85 -12.11 5.01
N THR A 433 -3.12 -11.69 6.25
CA THR A 433 -3.60 -12.61 7.29
C THR A 433 -4.99 -13.14 7.00
N LEU A 434 -5.89 -12.30 6.44
CA LEU A 434 -7.17 -12.76 5.91
C LEU A 434 -6.98 -13.84 4.83
N HIS A 435 -6.10 -13.58 3.87
CA HIS A 435 -5.86 -14.50 2.75
C HIS A 435 -5.21 -15.81 3.20
N ALA A 436 -4.24 -15.72 4.12
CA ALA A 436 -3.54 -16.88 4.65
C ALA A 436 -4.49 -17.82 5.40
N ILE A 437 -5.28 -17.30 6.34
CA ILE A 437 -6.25 -18.12 7.09
C ILE A 437 -7.30 -18.72 6.16
N ALA A 438 -7.83 -17.90 5.24
CA ALA A 438 -8.81 -18.38 4.26
C ALA A 438 -8.29 -19.52 3.39
N THR A 439 -7.05 -19.41 2.92
CA THR A 439 -6.43 -20.47 2.11
C THR A 439 -6.18 -21.73 2.92
N MET A 440 -5.58 -21.60 4.11
CA MET A 440 -5.20 -22.75 4.93
C MET A 440 -6.39 -23.52 5.48
N VAL A 441 -7.47 -22.84 5.86
CA VAL A 441 -8.62 -23.45 6.55
C VAL A 441 -9.75 -23.80 5.58
N PHE A 442 -10.00 -22.96 4.58
CA PHE A 442 -11.18 -23.07 3.71
C PHE A 442 -10.87 -23.26 2.23
N ASP A 443 -9.61 -23.31 1.85
CA ASP A 443 -9.18 -23.37 0.43
C ASP A 443 -9.88 -22.29 -0.43
N SER A 444 -9.94 -21.08 0.08
CA SER A 444 -10.70 -19.96 -0.49
C SER A 444 -9.96 -18.65 -0.36
N VAL A 445 -10.38 -17.66 -1.15
CA VAL A 445 -10.10 -16.25 -0.85
C VAL A 445 -10.96 -15.81 0.33
N SER A 446 -10.53 -14.80 1.07
CA SER A 446 -11.32 -14.15 2.13
C SER A 446 -12.16 -13.00 1.60
N TYR A 447 -11.77 -12.42 0.47
CA TYR A 447 -12.43 -11.29 -0.20
C TYR A 447 -12.30 -11.43 -1.71
N LYS A 448 -13.35 -11.00 -2.44
CA LYS A 448 -13.41 -11.09 -3.91
C LYS A 448 -12.78 -9.86 -4.58
N ALA A 449 -12.94 -8.69 -3.96
CA ALA A 449 -12.39 -7.44 -4.47
C ALA A 449 -11.77 -6.61 -3.34
N VAL A 450 -10.74 -5.85 -3.65
CA VAL A 450 -10.03 -5.01 -2.68
C VAL A 450 -9.51 -3.72 -3.33
N ILE A 451 -9.76 -2.60 -2.67
CA ILE A 451 -9.07 -1.35 -2.96
C ILE A 451 -7.91 -1.19 -1.96
N SER A 452 -6.70 -1.14 -2.50
CA SER A 452 -5.50 -0.84 -1.74
C SER A 452 -5.27 0.68 -1.78
N ASN A 453 -5.73 1.39 -0.74
CA ASN A 453 -5.71 2.84 -0.71
C ASN A 453 -4.31 3.42 -0.69
N GLY A 454 -4.10 4.49 -1.46
CA GLY A 454 -2.91 5.33 -1.40
C GLY A 454 -2.88 6.21 -0.14
N LEU A 455 -1.82 6.98 0.00
CA LEU A 455 -1.64 7.89 1.14
C LEU A 455 -2.36 9.22 0.90
N VAL A 456 -2.92 9.78 1.97
CA VAL A 456 -3.35 11.18 1.98
C VAL A 456 -2.17 12.05 2.39
N LEU A 457 -1.71 12.87 1.45
CA LEU A 457 -0.56 13.76 1.62
C LEU A 457 -1.03 15.21 1.78
N ASP A 458 -0.16 16.10 2.26
CA ASP A 458 -0.46 17.52 2.25
C ASP A 458 -0.53 18.06 0.80
N LYS A 459 -0.94 19.31 0.62
CA LYS A 459 -1.07 19.94 -0.70
C LYS A 459 0.23 19.98 -1.52
N ASN A 460 1.38 19.88 -0.84
CA ASN A 460 2.70 19.86 -1.45
C ASN A 460 3.19 18.44 -1.76
N GLY A 461 2.46 17.41 -1.33
CA GLY A 461 2.81 16.00 -1.53
C GLY A 461 3.67 15.40 -0.43
N ASN A 462 3.79 16.05 0.73
CA ASN A 462 4.53 15.53 1.88
C ASN A 462 3.61 14.70 2.78
N LYS A 463 4.18 13.71 3.45
CA LYS A 463 3.45 12.92 4.45
C LYS A 463 2.99 13.82 5.60
N MET A 464 1.71 13.73 5.94
CA MET A 464 1.15 14.46 7.07
C MET A 464 1.66 13.89 8.39
N SER A 465 2.07 14.77 9.31
CA SER A 465 2.46 14.39 10.67
C SER A 465 2.19 15.53 11.65
N LYS A 466 1.89 15.18 12.90
CA LYS A 466 1.74 16.15 13.99
C LYS A 466 3.02 16.95 14.21
N ARG A 467 4.18 16.32 14.02
CA ARG A 467 5.48 16.97 14.20
C ARG A 467 5.72 18.08 13.19
N LEU A 468 5.27 17.90 11.95
CA LEU A 468 5.43 18.90 10.87
C LEU A 468 4.30 19.91 10.85
N ASN A 469 3.29 19.74 11.71
CA ASN A 469 2.10 20.63 11.78
C ASN A 469 1.42 20.82 10.42
N ASN A 470 1.48 19.80 9.56
CA ASN A 470 0.88 19.80 8.22
C ASN A 470 -0.32 18.84 8.11
N ALA A 471 -0.77 18.27 9.23
CA ALA A 471 -1.94 17.42 9.27
C ALA A 471 -3.22 18.25 9.23
N VAL A 472 -4.15 17.87 8.35
CA VAL A 472 -5.49 18.45 8.30
C VAL A 472 -6.41 17.63 9.20
N ASP A 473 -7.10 18.31 10.11
CA ASP A 473 -8.10 17.67 10.96
C ASP A 473 -9.38 17.44 10.15
N PRO A 474 -9.81 16.18 9.97
CA PRO A 474 -11.02 15.88 9.20
C PRO A 474 -12.29 16.43 9.87
N PHE A 475 -12.38 16.45 11.18
CA PHE A 475 -13.56 16.94 11.89
C PHE A 475 -13.75 18.46 11.74
N THR A 476 -12.69 19.23 11.87
CA THR A 476 -12.71 20.67 11.60
C THR A 476 -13.10 20.95 10.14
N THR A 477 -12.64 20.15 9.20
CA THR A 477 -13.00 20.25 7.79
C THR A 477 -14.47 19.91 7.56
N ILE A 478 -14.96 18.85 8.19
CA ILE A 478 -16.39 18.45 8.13
C ILE A 478 -17.28 19.54 8.72
N GLU A 479 -16.91 20.12 9.85
CA GLU A 479 -17.68 21.18 10.49
C GLU A 479 -17.80 22.40 9.60
N LYS A 480 -16.72 22.77 8.90
CA LYS A 480 -16.69 23.94 8.03
C LYS A 480 -17.36 23.73 6.67
N TYR A 481 -17.16 22.60 6.04
CA TYR A 481 -17.56 22.34 4.65
C TYR A 481 -18.66 21.31 4.49
N GLY A 482 -18.91 20.50 5.52
CA GLY A 482 -19.80 19.34 5.48
C GLY A 482 -19.06 18.04 5.14
N SER A 483 -19.60 16.93 5.59
CA SER A 483 -19.00 15.60 5.34
C SER A 483 -19.10 15.18 3.87
N ASP A 484 -20.22 15.44 3.22
CA ASP A 484 -20.44 15.02 1.82
C ASP A 484 -19.51 15.72 0.82
N PRO A 485 -19.25 17.04 0.90
CA PRO A 485 -18.22 17.68 0.07
C PRO A 485 -16.83 17.10 0.27
N LEU A 486 -16.45 16.78 1.52
CA LEU A 486 -15.19 16.13 1.81
C LEU A 486 -15.10 14.73 1.19
N ARG A 487 -16.12 13.90 1.39
CA ARG A 487 -16.21 12.55 0.82
C ARG A 487 -16.16 12.58 -0.71
N TRP A 488 -16.94 13.47 -1.32
CA TRP A 488 -16.96 13.64 -2.77
C TRP A 488 -15.62 14.09 -3.34
N TYR A 489 -14.98 15.04 -2.69
CA TYR A 489 -13.64 15.49 -3.05
C TYR A 489 -12.62 14.36 -3.01
N MET A 490 -12.58 13.61 -1.91
CA MET A 490 -11.61 12.51 -1.75
C MET A 490 -11.80 11.40 -2.79
N ILE A 491 -13.04 11.13 -3.17
CA ILE A 491 -13.35 10.08 -4.16
C ILE A 491 -13.13 10.56 -5.60
N THR A 492 -13.48 11.82 -5.91
CA THR A 492 -13.45 12.31 -7.30
C THR A 492 -12.15 12.98 -7.70
N ASN A 493 -11.36 13.48 -6.74
CA ASN A 493 -10.11 14.19 -7.05
C ASN A 493 -9.05 13.27 -7.66
N SER A 494 -8.88 12.08 -7.09
CA SER A 494 -7.99 11.04 -7.61
C SER A 494 -8.55 9.66 -7.29
N SER A 495 -8.07 8.63 -7.99
CA SER A 495 -8.45 7.26 -7.67
C SER A 495 -8.01 6.90 -6.24
N PRO A 496 -8.81 6.11 -5.50
CA PRO A 496 -8.51 5.80 -4.09
C PRO A 496 -7.14 5.15 -3.86
N TRP A 497 -6.64 4.42 -4.86
CA TRP A 497 -5.32 3.77 -4.81
C TRP A 497 -4.15 4.69 -5.14
N ASP A 498 -4.40 5.89 -5.64
CA ASP A 498 -3.37 6.91 -5.87
C ASP A 498 -3.16 7.76 -4.61
N ASN A 499 -1.98 8.31 -4.46
CA ASN A 499 -1.72 9.25 -3.38
C ASN A 499 -2.50 10.56 -3.63
N LEU A 500 -3.31 10.94 -2.67
CA LEU A 500 -4.11 12.16 -2.71
C LEU A 500 -3.32 13.32 -2.11
N LYS A 501 -3.01 14.34 -2.90
CA LYS A 501 -2.56 15.64 -2.39
C LYS A 501 -3.79 16.40 -1.91
N PHE A 502 -4.00 16.39 -0.60
CA PHE A 502 -5.19 16.98 0.00
C PHE A 502 -5.08 18.50 0.06
N ASP A 503 -6.04 19.16 -0.58
CA ASP A 503 -6.19 20.61 -0.57
C ASP A 503 -7.60 21.00 -0.11
N VAL A 504 -7.69 21.76 0.98
CA VAL A 504 -8.96 22.25 1.54
C VAL A 504 -9.70 23.13 0.54
N GLU A 505 -9.00 23.88 -0.30
CA GLU A 505 -9.60 24.68 -1.36
C GLU A 505 -10.35 23.81 -2.39
N GLY A 506 -9.86 22.60 -2.64
CA GLY A 506 -10.54 21.62 -3.48
C GLY A 506 -11.86 21.13 -2.89
N VAL A 507 -11.95 20.99 -1.57
CA VAL A 507 -13.20 20.67 -0.88
C VAL A 507 -14.22 21.81 -1.03
N GLU A 508 -13.77 23.06 -0.87
CA GLU A 508 -14.59 24.24 -1.10
C GLU A 508 -15.08 24.34 -2.55
N GLU A 509 -14.23 24.03 -3.48
CA GLU A 509 -14.59 24.00 -4.90
C GLU A 509 -15.67 22.96 -5.22
N VAL A 510 -15.56 21.76 -4.70
CA VAL A 510 -16.57 20.70 -4.82
C VAL A 510 -17.89 21.15 -4.19
N ARG A 511 -17.83 21.71 -2.99
CA ARG A 511 -19.04 22.23 -2.33
C ARG A 511 -19.75 23.26 -3.21
N ARG A 512 -19.02 24.18 -3.79
CA ARG A 512 -19.58 25.27 -4.60
C ARG A 512 -20.00 24.80 -5.98
N LYS A 513 -19.13 24.07 -6.71
CA LYS A 513 -19.36 23.74 -8.11
C LYS A 513 -20.30 22.56 -8.31
N PHE A 514 -20.25 21.56 -7.45
CA PHE A 514 -21.11 20.39 -7.57
C PHE A 514 -22.35 20.46 -6.67
N PHE A 515 -22.15 20.50 -5.35
CA PHE A 515 -23.30 20.54 -4.43
C PHE A 515 -24.10 21.83 -4.57
N GLY A 516 -23.43 22.98 -4.74
CA GLY A 516 -24.10 24.25 -4.98
C GLY A 516 -24.91 24.26 -6.27
N THR A 517 -24.39 23.67 -7.34
CA THR A 517 -25.10 23.56 -8.62
C THR A 517 -26.30 22.62 -8.50
N LEU A 518 -26.15 21.47 -7.87
CA LEU A 518 -27.25 20.52 -7.65
C LEU A 518 -28.33 21.14 -6.75
N TYR A 519 -27.93 21.82 -5.68
CA TYR A 519 -28.85 22.53 -4.80
C TYR A 519 -29.62 23.64 -5.54
N ASN A 520 -28.94 24.42 -6.36
CA ASN A 520 -29.60 25.48 -7.14
C ASN A 520 -30.56 24.88 -8.18
N THR A 521 -30.21 23.76 -8.78
CA THR A 521 -31.09 23.03 -9.72
C THR A 521 -32.35 22.52 -9.01
N TYR A 522 -32.18 21.91 -7.84
CA TYR A 522 -33.28 21.48 -7.00
C TYR A 522 -34.15 22.67 -6.53
N SER A 523 -33.53 23.75 -6.07
CA SER A 523 -34.21 24.95 -5.61
C SER A 523 -35.05 25.61 -6.72
N PHE A 524 -34.50 25.63 -7.93
CA PHE A 524 -35.24 26.09 -9.11
C PHE A 524 -36.50 25.20 -9.36
N PHE A 525 -36.30 23.89 -9.37
CA PHE A 525 -37.42 22.94 -9.50
C PHE A 525 -38.45 23.15 -8.41
N ALA A 526 -38.07 23.13 -7.16
CA ALA A 526 -38.95 23.23 -6.01
C ALA A 526 -39.73 24.54 -5.99
N LEU A 527 -39.06 25.68 -6.31
CA LEU A 527 -39.72 26.98 -6.38
C LEU A 527 -40.91 26.95 -7.36
N TYR A 528 -40.68 26.54 -8.58
CA TYR A 528 -41.70 26.58 -9.61
C TYR A 528 -42.74 25.43 -9.47
N ALA A 529 -42.32 24.25 -9.04
CA ALA A 529 -43.23 23.16 -8.73
C ALA A 529 -44.24 23.56 -7.64
N ASN A 530 -43.77 24.26 -6.59
CA ASN A 530 -44.66 24.77 -5.54
C ASN A 530 -45.62 25.87 -6.06
N VAL A 531 -45.12 26.75 -6.93
CA VAL A 531 -45.97 27.81 -7.53
C VAL A 531 -47.04 27.21 -8.41
N ASP A 532 -46.72 26.23 -9.22
CA ASP A 532 -47.66 25.61 -10.17
C ASP A 532 -48.45 24.42 -9.56
N GLY A 533 -48.13 24.04 -8.31
CA GLY A 533 -48.80 22.94 -7.61
C GLY A 533 -48.46 21.55 -8.20
N PHE A 534 -47.25 21.39 -8.78
CA PHE A 534 -46.83 20.12 -9.31
C PHE A 534 -46.43 19.15 -8.17
N GLU A 535 -47.12 18.02 -8.07
CA GLU A 535 -46.90 16.97 -7.08
C GLU A 535 -46.69 15.60 -7.73
N TYR A 536 -46.52 15.55 -9.03
CA TYR A 536 -46.36 14.35 -9.86
C TYR A 536 -47.55 13.38 -9.72
N LYS A 537 -48.78 13.91 -9.69
CA LYS A 537 -50.00 13.10 -9.63
C LYS A 537 -50.57 12.76 -11.00
N GLU A 538 -50.17 13.49 -12.02
CA GLU A 538 -50.52 13.27 -13.40
C GLU A 538 -49.85 12.05 -13.98
N ALA A 539 -50.46 11.40 -14.96
CA ALA A 539 -49.84 10.35 -15.73
C ALA A 539 -48.60 10.85 -16.45
N ASP A 540 -47.62 9.99 -16.61
CA ASP A 540 -46.40 10.32 -17.36
C ASP A 540 -46.74 10.75 -18.77
N VAL A 541 -46.19 11.89 -19.19
CA VAL A 541 -46.27 12.29 -20.61
C VAL A 541 -45.52 11.21 -21.41
N PRO A 542 -46.14 10.60 -22.43
CA PRO A 542 -45.52 9.59 -23.26
C PRO A 542 -44.18 10.09 -23.86
N MET A 543 -43.20 9.25 -23.94
CA MET A 543 -41.88 9.65 -24.40
C MET A 543 -41.90 10.24 -25.80
N ALA A 544 -42.71 9.66 -26.70
CA ALA A 544 -42.88 10.17 -28.08
C ALA A 544 -43.50 11.58 -28.15
N GLU A 545 -44.23 12.01 -27.13
CA GLU A 545 -44.87 13.33 -27.03
C GLU A 545 -44.02 14.35 -26.26
N ARG A 546 -42.95 13.93 -25.64
CA ARG A 546 -42.00 14.85 -24.99
C ARG A 546 -41.15 15.56 -26.01
N PRO A 547 -40.82 16.86 -25.80
CA PRO A 547 -39.89 17.57 -26.64
C PRO A 547 -38.53 16.85 -26.74
N GLU A 548 -37.84 17.07 -27.86
CA GLU A 548 -36.51 16.45 -28.11
C GLU A 548 -35.52 16.70 -26.96
N ILE A 549 -35.52 17.89 -26.37
CA ILE A 549 -34.58 18.23 -25.27
C ILE A 549 -34.87 17.41 -24.00
N ASP A 550 -36.16 17.09 -23.73
CA ASP A 550 -36.52 16.20 -22.63
C ASP A 550 -36.10 14.77 -22.89
N ARG A 551 -36.30 14.29 -24.13
CA ARG A 551 -35.85 12.97 -24.56
C ARG A 551 -34.32 12.86 -24.52
N TRP A 552 -33.62 13.94 -24.90
CA TRP A 552 -32.17 13.98 -24.82
C TRP A 552 -31.66 13.82 -23.39
N ILE A 553 -32.12 14.65 -22.43
CA ILE A 553 -31.63 14.56 -21.05
C ILE A 553 -31.96 13.22 -20.42
N LEU A 554 -33.10 12.63 -20.75
CA LEU A 554 -33.46 11.30 -20.26
C LEU A 554 -32.60 10.20 -20.93
N SER A 555 -32.22 10.35 -22.18
CA SER A 555 -31.26 9.47 -22.83
C SER A 555 -29.89 9.53 -22.15
N VAL A 556 -29.38 10.74 -21.92
CA VAL A 556 -28.11 10.94 -21.20
C VAL A 556 -28.19 10.39 -19.76
N LEU A 557 -29.32 10.57 -19.10
CA LEU A 557 -29.56 10.04 -17.74
C LEU A 557 -29.48 8.50 -17.72
N ASN A 558 -30.13 7.84 -18.67
CA ASN A 558 -30.09 6.38 -18.75
C ASN A 558 -28.70 5.85 -19.12
N THR A 559 -27.98 6.54 -19.98
CA THR A 559 -26.57 6.27 -20.25
C THR A 559 -25.74 6.42 -18.96
N LEU A 560 -25.97 7.48 -18.20
CA LEU A 560 -25.31 7.72 -16.92
C LEU A 560 -25.57 6.57 -15.92
N ILE A 561 -26.83 6.14 -15.79
CA ILE A 561 -27.18 5.01 -14.92
C ILE A 561 -26.39 3.77 -15.30
N LYS A 562 -26.36 3.43 -16.59
CA LYS A 562 -25.63 2.27 -17.12
C LYS A 562 -24.14 2.35 -16.82
N GLU A 563 -23.52 3.49 -17.08
CA GLU A 563 -22.08 3.69 -16.87
C GLU A 563 -21.71 3.73 -15.37
N VAL A 564 -22.52 4.38 -14.53
CA VAL A 564 -22.29 4.44 -13.09
C VAL A 564 -22.47 3.08 -12.44
N ASP A 565 -23.49 2.31 -12.85
CA ASP A 565 -23.68 0.94 -12.39
C ASP A 565 -22.47 0.06 -12.73
N THR A 566 -21.98 0.15 -13.96
CA THR A 566 -20.76 -0.54 -14.37
C THR A 566 -19.55 -0.11 -13.54
N CYS A 567 -19.37 1.20 -13.31
CA CYS A 567 -18.25 1.70 -12.51
C CYS A 567 -18.30 1.21 -11.06
N TYR A 568 -19.49 1.20 -10.43
CA TYR A 568 -19.59 0.68 -9.06
C TYR A 568 -19.36 -0.83 -9.00
N ASN A 569 -19.86 -1.59 -9.96
CA ASN A 569 -19.60 -3.04 -10.05
C ASN A 569 -18.12 -3.38 -10.27
N GLU A 570 -17.40 -2.52 -10.97
CA GLU A 570 -15.97 -2.67 -11.23
C GLU A 570 -15.07 -2.00 -10.18
N TYR A 571 -15.65 -1.44 -9.10
CA TYR A 571 -14.93 -0.71 -8.06
C TYR A 571 -14.11 0.49 -8.59
N GLU A 572 -14.75 1.27 -9.45
CA GLU A 572 -14.23 2.51 -10.05
C GLU A 572 -15.00 3.75 -9.56
N PRO A 573 -15.00 4.06 -8.25
CA PRO A 573 -15.87 5.10 -7.69
C PRO A 573 -15.51 6.50 -8.18
N THR A 574 -14.26 6.75 -8.54
CA THR A 574 -13.80 8.04 -9.08
C THR A 574 -14.45 8.34 -10.41
N LYS A 575 -14.52 7.36 -11.31
CA LYS A 575 -15.18 7.51 -12.59
C LYS A 575 -16.68 7.74 -12.40
N ALA A 576 -17.32 6.95 -11.54
CA ALA A 576 -18.73 7.13 -11.20
C ALA A 576 -19.04 8.55 -10.71
N GLY A 577 -18.28 9.04 -9.74
CA GLY A 577 -18.47 10.38 -9.18
C GLY A 577 -18.24 11.49 -10.22
N ARG A 578 -17.24 11.37 -11.08
CA ARG A 578 -17.00 12.33 -12.16
C ARG A 578 -18.10 12.35 -13.20
N LEU A 579 -18.60 11.18 -13.62
CA LEU A 579 -19.73 11.08 -14.53
C LEU A 579 -20.98 11.76 -13.97
N ILE A 580 -21.26 11.56 -12.68
CA ILE A 580 -22.40 12.22 -12.00
C ILE A 580 -22.19 13.74 -11.94
N SER A 581 -20.98 14.19 -11.60
CA SER A 581 -20.65 15.62 -11.56
C SER A 581 -20.80 16.30 -12.91
N ASP A 582 -20.32 15.66 -13.97
CA ASP A 582 -20.38 16.17 -15.35
C ASP A 582 -21.84 16.24 -15.80
N PHE A 583 -22.62 15.20 -15.53
CA PHE A 583 -24.06 15.22 -15.84
C PHE A 583 -24.78 16.38 -15.15
N VAL A 584 -24.60 16.54 -13.86
CA VAL A 584 -25.27 17.59 -13.06
C VAL A 584 -24.87 18.98 -13.54
N ASN A 585 -23.56 19.21 -13.73
CA ASN A 585 -23.04 20.52 -14.09
C ASN A 585 -23.29 20.85 -15.57
N ASP A 586 -22.87 20.00 -16.47
CA ASP A 586 -22.80 20.30 -17.89
C ASP A 586 -24.12 20.02 -18.62
N ASN A 587 -24.76 18.88 -18.32
CA ASN A 587 -25.96 18.48 -19.02
C ASN A 587 -27.24 19.00 -18.35
N LEU A 588 -27.39 18.79 -17.04
CA LEU A 588 -28.63 19.13 -16.33
C LEU A 588 -28.73 20.63 -16.05
N SER A 589 -27.79 21.21 -15.37
CA SER A 589 -27.83 22.62 -14.93
C SER A 589 -27.54 23.59 -16.06
N ASN A 590 -26.35 23.47 -16.67
CA ASN A 590 -25.85 24.45 -17.62
C ASN A 590 -26.44 24.30 -19.04
N TRP A 591 -27.14 23.23 -19.31
CA TRP A 591 -27.80 23.03 -20.60
C TRP A 591 -29.31 22.84 -20.46
N TYR A 592 -29.77 21.73 -19.89
CA TYR A 592 -31.20 21.46 -19.80
C TYR A 592 -31.99 22.55 -19.05
N VAL A 593 -31.65 22.83 -17.81
CA VAL A 593 -32.35 23.84 -17.01
C VAL A 593 -32.22 25.23 -17.61
N ARG A 594 -30.99 25.59 -18.01
CA ARG A 594 -30.74 26.90 -18.62
C ARG A 594 -31.59 27.17 -19.86
N LEU A 595 -31.67 26.20 -20.75
CA LEU A 595 -32.43 26.32 -22.01
C LEU A 595 -33.94 26.29 -21.80
N ASN A 596 -34.42 25.67 -20.74
CA ASN A 596 -35.82 25.42 -20.48
C ASN A 596 -36.43 26.33 -19.42
N ARG A 597 -35.70 27.30 -18.88
CA ARG A 597 -36.24 28.20 -17.83
C ARG A 597 -37.57 28.81 -18.17
N LYS A 598 -37.78 29.22 -19.41
CA LYS A 598 -39.05 29.80 -19.87
C LYS A 598 -40.24 28.85 -19.79
N ARG A 599 -40.01 27.53 -19.89
CA ARG A 599 -41.04 26.50 -19.76
C ARG A 599 -41.59 26.42 -18.32
N PHE A 600 -40.82 26.83 -17.32
CA PHE A 600 -41.18 26.85 -15.90
C PHE A 600 -41.70 28.22 -15.45
N TRP A 601 -41.39 29.29 -16.18
CA TRP A 601 -41.75 30.65 -15.77
C TRP A 601 -43.18 31.00 -16.20
N GLY A 602 -44.15 30.99 -15.29
CA GLY A 602 -45.45 31.50 -15.55
C GLY A 602 -46.19 30.82 -16.69
N GLY A 603 -47.34 31.34 -17.06
CA GLY A 603 -48.18 30.79 -18.09
C GLY A 603 -49.07 29.64 -17.63
N GLU A 604 -49.85 29.11 -18.55
CA GLU A 604 -50.73 27.97 -18.30
C GLU A 604 -49.95 26.68 -18.06
N PHE A 605 -50.51 25.80 -17.27
CA PHE A 605 -49.95 24.47 -17.00
C PHE A 605 -50.29 23.55 -18.19
N THR A 606 -49.47 23.62 -19.20
CA THR A 606 -49.55 22.84 -20.42
C THR A 606 -48.93 21.46 -20.30
N GLN A 607 -49.17 20.56 -21.26
CA GLN A 607 -48.51 19.28 -21.34
C GLN A 607 -46.97 19.44 -21.49
N ASP A 608 -46.55 20.47 -22.24
CA ASP A 608 -45.10 20.76 -22.37
C ASP A 608 -44.46 21.12 -21.01
N LYS A 609 -45.12 21.95 -20.22
CA LYS A 609 -44.70 22.28 -18.86
C LYS A 609 -44.70 21.07 -17.93
N LEU A 610 -45.72 20.21 -18.02
CA LEU A 610 -45.80 18.95 -17.30
C LEU A 610 -44.63 18.02 -17.66
N SER A 611 -44.33 17.90 -18.96
CA SER A 611 -43.20 17.13 -19.45
C SER A 611 -41.87 17.64 -18.83
N ALA A 612 -41.69 18.97 -18.79
CA ALA A 612 -40.52 19.59 -18.18
C ALA A 612 -40.38 19.27 -16.68
N TYR A 613 -41.47 19.36 -15.92
CA TYR A 613 -41.46 19.00 -14.49
C TYR A 613 -41.15 17.53 -14.26
N GLN A 614 -41.85 16.64 -14.99
CA GLN A 614 -41.63 15.20 -14.86
C GLN A 614 -40.17 14.80 -15.22
N THR A 615 -39.64 15.39 -16.26
CA THR A 615 -38.28 15.14 -16.72
C THR A 615 -37.26 15.61 -15.68
N LEU A 616 -37.40 16.84 -15.18
CA LEU A 616 -36.46 17.38 -14.17
C LEU A 616 -36.54 16.64 -12.85
N TYR A 617 -37.74 16.27 -12.40
CA TYR A 617 -37.94 15.44 -11.22
C TYR A 617 -37.21 14.10 -11.36
N THR A 618 -37.39 13.42 -12.48
CA THR A 618 -36.75 12.14 -12.75
C THR A 618 -35.22 12.26 -12.69
N CYS A 619 -34.64 13.33 -13.26
CA CYS A 619 -33.21 13.59 -13.18
C CYS A 619 -32.74 13.79 -11.74
N LEU A 620 -33.45 14.60 -10.94
CA LEU A 620 -33.05 14.88 -9.55
C LEU A 620 -33.14 13.64 -8.65
N GLU A 621 -34.23 12.88 -8.77
CA GLU A 621 -34.41 11.64 -8.02
C GLU A 621 -33.34 10.61 -8.35
N THR A 622 -33.05 10.44 -9.63
CA THR A 622 -32.02 9.50 -10.10
C THR A 622 -30.63 9.92 -9.63
N VAL A 623 -30.29 11.20 -9.72
CA VAL A 623 -29.00 11.71 -9.21
C VAL A 623 -28.86 11.45 -7.72
N ALA A 624 -29.89 11.68 -6.93
CA ALA A 624 -29.88 11.38 -5.50
C ALA A 624 -29.55 9.91 -5.22
N LYS A 625 -30.16 8.98 -5.97
CA LYS A 625 -29.88 7.54 -5.85
C LYS A 625 -28.46 7.17 -6.30
N LEU A 626 -27.97 7.74 -7.40
CA LEU A 626 -26.64 7.45 -7.93
C LEU A 626 -25.51 7.97 -7.04
N MET A 627 -25.69 9.13 -6.41
CA MET A 627 -24.65 9.74 -5.57
C MET A 627 -24.64 9.22 -4.12
N ALA A 628 -25.71 8.56 -3.68
CA ALA A 628 -25.89 8.12 -2.30
C ALA A 628 -24.74 7.27 -1.73
N PRO A 629 -24.10 6.34 -2.48
CA PRO A 629 -22.99 5.57 -1.96
C PRO A 629 -21.77 6.42 -1.56
N VAL A 630 -21.58 7.56 -2.20
CA VAL A 630 -20.43 8.45 -1.92
C VAL A 630 -20.81 9.60 -1.00
N SER A 631 -21.94 10.23 -1.24
CA SER A 631 -22.44 11.40 -0.49
C SER A 631 -23.82 11.12 0.11
N PRO A 632 -23.85 10.33 1.20
CA PRO A 632 -25.07 9.73 1.71
C PRO A 632 -26.06 10.75 2.32
N PHE A 633 -25.55 11.81 2.95
CA PHE A 633 -26.41 12.72 3.74
C PHE A 633 -27.19 13.69 2.85
N TYR A 634 -26.50 14.32 1.91
CA TYR A 634 -27.16 15.21 0.96
C TYR A 634 -28.10 14.45 0.02
N ALA A 635 -27.66 13.28 -0.46
CA ALA A 635 -28.48 12.42 -1.29
C ALA A 635 -29.79 12.02 -0.60
N ASP A 636 -29.71 11.66 0.67
CA ASP A 636 -30.87 11.29 1.46
C ASP A 636 -31.80 12.48 1.68
N ARG A 637 -31.27 13.66 1.95
CA ARG A 637 -32.04 14.87 2.09
C ARG A 637 -32.78 15.24 0.81
N LEU A 638 -32.07 15.25 -0.31
CA LEU A 638 -32.67 15.54 -1.63
C LEU A 638 -33.78 14.54 -1.99
N TYR A 639 -33.51 13.26 -1.81
CA TYR A 639 -34.45 12.19 -2.08
C TYR A 639 -35.68 12.30 -1.19
N THR A 640 -35.50 12.49 0.11
CA THR A 640 -36.61 12.60 1.08
C THR A 640 -37.47 13.81 0.78
N ASP A 641 -36.90 14.96 0.43
CA ASP A 641 -37.67 16.14 0.05
C ASP A 641 -38.54 15.89 -1.20
N LEU A 642 -37.96 15.20 -2.20
CA LEU A 642 -38.71 14.87 -3.44
C LEU A 642 -39.83 13.89 -3.20
N ILE A 643 -39.60 12.78 -2.50
CA ILE A 643 -40.64 11.76 -2.27
C ILE A 643 -41.71 12.19 -1.28
N THR A 644 -41.37 13.02 -0.30
CA THR A 644 -42.35 13.56 0.66
C THR A 644 -43.39 14.44 -0.04
N ALA A 645 -42.91 15.26 -0.98
CA ALA A 645 -43.80 16.12 -1.77
C ALA A 645 -44.71 15.34 -2.73
N THR A 646 -44.24 14.24 -3.30
CA THR A 646 -44.92 13.50 -4.38
C THR A 646 -45.56 12.19 -3.93
N GLY A 647 -45.09 11.60 -2.84
CA GLY A 647 -45.58 10.28 -2.38
C GLY A 647 -45.29 9.13 -3.35
N ARG A 648 -44.26 9.26 -4.21
CA ARG A 648 -43.91 8.27 -5.24
C ARG A 648 -43.21 7.02 -4.71
N ASP A 649 -42.66 7.09 -3.51
CA ASP A 649 -41.99 5.96 -2.86
C ASP A 649 -42.41 5.88 -1.39
N ASN A 650 -42.39 4.66 -0.85
CA ASN A 650 -42.79 4.39 0.54
C ASN A 650 -41.56 4.21 1.46
N VAL A 651 -40.36 4.30 0.94
CA VAL A 651 -39.14 4.15 1.73
C VAL A 651 -38.79 5.44 2.46
N VAL A 652 -38.27 5.31 3.66
CA VAL A 652 -37.96 6.45 4.54
C VAL A 652 -36.60 7.07 4.27
N SER A 653 -35.79 6.44 3.43
CA SER A 653 -34.44 6.86 3.12
C SER A 653 -34.01 6.39 1.73
N VAL A 654 -33.20 7.18 1.04
CA VAL A 654 -32.58 6.79 -0.23
C VAL A 654 -31.78 5.49 -0.11
N HIS A 655 -31.24 5.23 1.07
CA HIS A 655 -30.43 4.02 1.34
C HIS A 655 -31.26 2.74 1.42
N LEU A 656 -32.58 2.84 1.50
CA LEU A 656 -33.52 1.73 1.44
C LEU A 656 -34.20 1.62 0.08
N ALA A 657 -33.98 2.60 -0.80
CA ALA A 657 -34.50 2.58 -2.16
C ALA A 657 -33.66 1.66 -3.05
N GLU A 658 -34.27 1.14 -4.11
CA GLU A 658 -33.51 0.36 -5.10
C GLU A 658 -32.60 1.26 -5.93
N PHE A 659 -31.44 0.74 -6.28
CA PHE A 659 -30.54 1.40 -7.19
C PHE A 659 -31.20 1.55 -8.56
N PRO A 660 -31.02 2.69 -9.26
CA PRO A 660 -31.68 2.93 -10.54
C PRO A 660 -31.31 1.89 -11.59
N LYS A 661 -32.29 1.48 -12.37
CA LYS A 661 -32.08 0.61 -13.54
C LYS A 661 -32.23 1.45 -14.81
N TYR A 662 -31.28 1.32 -15.74
CA TYR A 662 -31.38 2.00 -17.01
C TYR A 662 -32.41 1.32 -17.93
N GLN A 663 -33.05 2.13 -18.74
CA GLN A 663 -34.02 1.69 -19.74
C GLN A 663 -33.38 1.86 -21.13
N GLU A 664 -32.97 0.76 -21.75
CA GLU A 664 -32.25 0.77 -23.02
C GLU A 664 -33.02 1.48 -24.14
N GLU A 665 -34.33 1.35 -24.12
CA GLU A 665 -35.24 2.00 -25.10
C GLU A 665 -35.28 3.54 -25.03
N MET A 666 -34.82 4.12 -23.91
CA MET A 666 -34.67 5.57 -23.75
C MET A 666 -33.34 6.10 -24.25
N ILE A 667 -32.38 5.22 -24.48
CA ILE A 667 -31.03 5.61 -24.92
C ILE A 667 -31.03 5.81 -26.43
N ASP A 668 -30.81 7.06 -26.85
CA ASP A 668 -30.65 7.47 -28.24
C ASP A 668 -29.26 8.09 -28.45
N LYS A 669 -28.31 7.27 -28.84
CA LYS A 669 -26.92 7.66 -29.00
C LYS A 669 -26.70 8.74 -30.06
N GLU A 670 -27.52 8.73 -31.12
CA GLU A 670 -27.43 9.75 -32.15
C GLU A 670 -27.92 11.11 -31.65
N LEU A 671 -29.00 11.13 -30.87
CA LEU A 671 -29.51 12.33 -30.20
C LEU A 671 -28.49 12.88 -29.18
N GLU A 672 -27.87 12.01 -28.40
CA GLU A 672 -26.79 12.40 -27.49
C GLU A 672 -25.60 13.01 -28.23
N ALA A 673 -25.17 12.41 -29.34
CA ALA A 673 -24.07 12.91 -30.16
C ALA A 673 -24.38 14.29 -30.80
N ARG A 674 -25.58 14.48 -31.34
CA ARG A 674 -26.01 15.78 -31.92
C ARG A 674 -26.01 16.88 -30.86
N MET A 675 -26.53 16.60 -29.68
CA MET A 675 -26.60 17.59 -28.60
C MET A 675 -25.23 17.87 -28.01
N GLN A 676 -24.37 16.86 -27.91
CA GLN A 676 -22.99 17.06 -27.50
C GLN A 676 -22.27 17.99 -28.49
N MET A 677 -22.51 17.84 -29.78
CA MET A 677 -21.98 18.72 -30.80
C MET A 677 -22.48 20.17 -30.60
N ALA A 678 -23.76 20.33 -30.27
CA ALA A 678 -24.31 21.65 -29.96
C ALA A 678 -23.63 22.28 -28.75
N GLN A 679 -23.39 21.52 -27.69
CA GLN A 679 -22.68 21.97 -26.49
C GLN A 679 -21.23 22.35 -26.80
N ASP A 680 -20.52 21.55 -27.58
CA ASP A 680 -19.12 21.76 -27.92
C ASP A 680 -18.93 23.01 -28.79
N VAL A 681 -19.71 23.14 -29.84
CA VAL A 681 -19.68 24.33 -30.73
C VAL A 681 -20.04 25.59 -29.95
N THR A 682 -21.10 25.55 -29.14
CA THR A 682 -21.51 26.67 -28.32
C THR A 682 -20.38 27.09 -27.36
N SER A 683 -19.74 26.12 -26.70
CA SER A 683 -18.66 26.37 -25.75
C SER A 683 -17.46 27.02 -26.45
N MET A 684 -17.07 26.50 -27.61
CA MET A 684 -15.98 27.06 -28.42
C MET A 684 -16.27 28.48 -28.85
N VAL A 685 -17.48 28.76 -29.39
CA VAL A 685 -17.83 30.09 -29.80
C VAL A 685 -17.88 31.07 -28.64
N LEU A 686 -18.41 30.68 -27.48
CA LEU A 686 -18.38 31.51 -26.28
C LEU A 686 -16.97 31.76 -25.75
N ALA A 687 -16.07 30.83 -25.93
CA ALA A 687 -14.65 31.00 -25.59
C ALA A 687 -13.98 32.01 -26.54
N LEU A 688 -14.24 31.92 -27.85
CA LEU A 688 -13.76 32.86 -28.86
C LEU A 688 -14.29 34.29 -28.60
N ARG A 689 -15.59 34.42 -28.28
CA ARG A 689 -16.17 35.71 -27.88
C ARG A 689 -15.45 36.32 -26.67
N ARG A 690 -15.11 35.53 -25.67
CA ARG A 690 -14.34 35.97 -24.51
C ARG A 690 -12.92 36.43 -24.90
N LYS A 691 -12.25 35.64 -25.75
CA LYS A 691 -10.89 35.95 -26.24
C LYS A 691 -10.84 37.34 -26.92
N VAL A 692 -11.84 37.66 -27.75
CA VAL A 692 -11.94 38.94 -28.48
C VAL A 692 -12.80 39.99 -27.79
N ASN A 693 -13.22 39.74 -26.54
CA ASN A 693 -14.02 40.64 -25.68
C ASN A 693 -15.35 41.07 -26.30
N ILE A 694 -15.99 40.25 -27.13
CA ILE A 694 -17.32 40.48 -27.67
C ILE A 694 -18.38 39.82 -26.77
N LYS A 695 -19.23 40.62 -26.15
CA LYS A 695 -20.28 40.09 -25.25
C LYS A 695 -21.35 39.32 -26.04
N VAL A 696 -21.92 38.25 -25.48
CA VAL A 696 -22.94 37.42 -26.13
C VAL A 696 -24.17 38.20 -26.54
N ARG A 697 -24.55 39.26 -25.78
CA ARG A 697 -25.68 40.12 -26.13
C ARG A 697 -25.49 40.92 -27.44
N GLN A 698 -24.26 41.03 -27.92
CA GLN A 698 -23.98 41.64 -29.21
C GLN A 698 -24.14 40.60 -30.33
N PRO A 699 -25.12 40.73 -31.25
CA PRO A 699 -25.32 39.79 -32.32
C PRO A 699 -24.18 39.86 -33.31
N LEU A 700 -23.77 38.70 -33.82
CA LEU A 700 -22.82 38.56 -34.95
C LEU A 700 -23.52 38.00 -36.16
N GLN A 701 -22.95 38.26 -37.34
CA GLN A 701 -23.54 37.83 -38.60
C GLN A 701 -23.48 36.30 -38.75
N CYS A 702 -22.30 35.72 -38.56
CA CYS A 702 -22.17 34.25 -38.71
C CYS A 702 -21.03 33.71 -37.87
N ILE A 703 -21.07 32.40 -37.68
CA ILE A 703 -19.94 31.56 -37.30
C ILE A 703 -19.59 30.67 -38.46
N MET A 704 -18.31 30.41 -38.65
CA MET A 704 -17.80 29.46 -39.63
C MET A 704 -17.35 28.20 -38.89
N VAL A 705 -17.89 27.05 -39.27
CA VAL A 705 -17.62 25.77 -38.63
C VAL A 705 -16.95 24.86 -39.63
N PRO A 706 -15.69 24.50 -39.45
CA PRO A 706 -15.04 23.51 -40.28
C PRO A 706 -15.66 22.14 -40.00
N VAL A 707 -15.99 21.41 -41.10
CA VAL A 707 -16.54 20.06 -41.01
C VAL A 707 -15.54 19.05 -41.53
N VAL A 708 -15.45 17.92 -40.82
CA VAL A 708 -14.51 16.84 -41.17
C VAL A 708 -15.17 15.83 -42.11
N ASP A 709 -16.47 15.59 -41.87
CA ASP A 709 -17.25 14.62 -42.61
C ASP A 709 -18.74 15.01 -42.67
N GLU A 710 -19.50 14.28 -43.50
CA GLU A 710 -20.94 14.53 -43.66
C GLU A 710 -21.78 14.22 -42.42
N GLU A 711 -21.34 13.29 -41.56
CA GLU A 711 -22.04 12.97 -40.34
C GLU A 711 -21.96 14.14 -39.34
N GLN A 712 -20.78 14.72 -39.15
CA GLN A 712 -20.57 15.91 -38.32
C GLN A 712 -21.41 17.09 -38.84
N LYS A 713 -21.41 17.31 -40.17
CA LYS A 713 -22.21 18.35 -40.79
C LYS A 713 -23.71 18.13 -40.53
N ALA A 714 -24.21 16.92 -40.66
CA ALA A 714 -25.60 16.57 -40.45
C ALA A 714 -25.99 16.80 -38.94
N HIS A 715 -25.14 16.43 -38.03
CA HIS A 715 -25.36 16.68 -36.60
C HIS A 715 -25.44 18.17 -36.29
N ILE A 716 -24.51 18.98 -36.79
CA ILE A 716 -24.52 20.43 -36.57
C ILE A 716 -25.73 21.08 -37.24
N GLU A 717 -26.08 20.67 -38.49
CA GLU A 717 -27.25 21.18 -39.18
C GLU A 717 -28.56 20.92 -38.40
N ALA A 718 -28.68 19.77 -37.79
CA ALA A 718 -29.84 19.39 -36.97
C ALA A 718 -30.00 20.26 -35.71
N VAL A 719 -28.91 20.78 -35.15
CA VAL A 719 -28.87 21.58 -33.90
C VAL A 719 -28.49 23.05 -34.13
N LYS A 720 -28.35 23.49 -35.39
CA LYS A 720 -27.87 24.84 -35.71
C LYS A 720 -28.68 25.97 -35.09
N ASN A 721 -30.01 25.84 -35.03
CA ASN A 721 -30.87 26.85 -34.46
C ASN A 721 -30.62 27.04 -32.97
N LEU A 722 -30.36 25.95 -32.27
CA LEU A 722 -29.99 25.98 -30.86
C LEU A 722 -28.63 26.68 -30.65
N ILE A 723 -27.65 26.33 -31.46
CA ILE A 723 -26.33 26.99 -31.41
C ILE A 723 -26.46 28.48 -31.70
N MET A 724 -27.16 28.85 -32.77
CA MET A 724 -27.36 30.25 -33.16
C MET A 724 -28.01 31.08 -32.05
N ASN A 725 -29.01 30.54 -31.37
CA ASN A 725 -29.66 31.20 -30.25
C ASN A 725 -28.73 31.36 -29.05
N GLU A 726 -27.98 30.33 -28.72
CA GLU A 726 -27.08 30.35 -27.54
C GLU A 726 -25.87 31.29 -27.71
N VAL A 727 -25.31 31.32 -28.88
CA VAL A 727 -24.13 32.16 -29.16
C VAL A 727 -24.48 33.51 -29.82
N ASN A 728 -25.76 33.76 -30.08
CA ASN A 728 -26.31 34.98 -30.67
C ASN A 728 -25.66 35.33 -32.02
N VAL A 729 -25.80 34.41 -32.96
CA VAL A 729 -25.39 34.63 -34.37
C VAL A 729 -26.60 34.41 -35.29
N LYS A 730 -26.54 35.01 -36.43
CA LYS A 730 -27.65 34.95 -37.40
C LYS A 730 -27.54 33.77 -38.36
N GLU A 731 -26.33 33.22 -38.53
CA GLU A 731 -26.06 32.18 -39.50
C GLU A 731 -24.91 31.26 -39.03
N VAL A 732 -25.01 29.97 -39.39
CA VAL A 732 -23.92 29.01 -39.33
C VAL A 732 -23.51 28.66 -40.77
N ARG A 733 -22.25 28.89 -41.11
CA ARG A 733 -21.65 28.50 -42.37
C ARG A 733 -20.71 27.35 -42.17
N PHE A 734 -20.84 26.35 -43.02
CA PHE A 734 -19.90 25.25 -43.05
C PHE A 734 -18.76 25.58 -44.02
N VAL A 735 -17.55 25.23 -43.61
CA VAL A 735 -16.37 25.37 -44.47
C VAL A 735 -15.71 24.00 -44.66
N ASP A 736 -15.40 23.68 -45.92
CA ASP A 736 -14.75 22.42 -46.25
C ASP A 736 -13.29 22.46 -45.78
N GLY A 737 -12.96 21.66 -44.82
CA GLY A 737 -11.59 21.52 -44.32
C GLY A 737 -11.00 22.84 -43.81
N ALA A 738 -9.74 22.83 -43.46
CA ALA A 738 -9.02 23.99 -42.98
C ALA A 738 -8.59 25.00 -44.07
N ALA A 739 -9.03 24.82 -45.32
CA ALA A 739 -8.60 25.65 -46.40
C ALA A 739 -9.18 27.05 -46.31
N GLY A 740 -8.40 27.99 -45.83
CA GLY A 740 -8.65 29.40 -45.91
C GLY A 740 -9.14 30.11 -44.65
N VAL A 741 -9.35 29.44 -43.52
CA VAL A 741 -9.82 30.08 -42.27
C VAL A 741 -8.94 29.79 -41.05
N LEU A 742 -8.29 28.65 -41.04
CA LEU A 742 -7.39 28.26 -39.97
C LEU A 742 -6.12 27.63 -40.56
N VAL A 743 -4.98 28.10 -40.13
CA VAL A 743 -3.72 27.43 -40.40
C VAL A 743 -3.39 26.51 -39.27
N LYS A 744 -3.38 25.22 -39.53
CA LYS A 744 -2.90 24.24 -38.55
C LYS A 744 -1.38 24.24 -38.50
N LYS A 745 -0.83 24.18 -37.33
CA LYS A 745 0.59 23.99 -37.08
C LYS A 745 0.82 22.80 -36.14
N VAL A 746 1.99 22.21 -36.26
CA VAL A 746 2.38 21.05 -35.50
C VAL A 746 3.62 21.39 -34.68
N LYS A 747 3.57 21.07 -33.40
CA LYS A 747 4.68 21.23 -32.45
C LYS A 747 5.13 19.87 -31.96
N CYS A 748 6.43 19.62 -32.01
CA CYS A 748 7.01 18.38 -31.51
C CYS A 748 6.95 18.28 -29.98
N ASP A 749 6.56 17.12 -29.47
CA ASP A 749 6.82 16.72 -28.10
C ASP A 749 8.23 16.10 -28.04
N PHE A 750 9.21 16.94 -27.68
CA PHE A 750 10.61 16.52 -27.61
C PHE A 750 10.87 15.41 -26.58
N LYS A 751 10.02 15.28 -25.57
CA LYS A 751 10.16 14.20 -24.58
C LYS A 751 9.82 12.83 -25.17
N LYS A 752 8.89 12.80 -26.10
CA LYS A 752 8.45 11.58 -26.80
C LYS A 752 9.30 11.28 -28.03
N LEU A 753 9.59 12.30 -28.83
CA LEU A 753 10.31 12.15 -30.09
C LEU A 753 11.84 12.03 -29.89
N GLY A 754 12.41 12.64 -28.86
CA GLY A 754 13.83 12.59 -28.58
C GLY A 754 14.39 11.15 -28.47
N PRO A 755 13.79 10.26 -27.69
CA PRO A 755 14.20 8.86 -27.61
C PRO A 755 14.01 8.08 -28.91
N LYS A 756 13.02 8.45 -29.74
CA LYS A 756 12.72 7.77 -31.03
C LYS A 756 13.73 8.11 -32.13
N PHE A 757 14.15 9.37 -32.22
CA PHE A 757 14.94 9.85 -33.32
C PHE A 757 16.37 10.30 -32.99
N GLY A 758 16.72 10.48 -31.75
CA GLY A 758 18.09 10.75 -31.30
C GLY A 758 18.79 11.86 -32.09
N LYS A 759 19.84 11.51 -32.81
CA LYS A 759 20.62 12.46 -33.65
C LYS A 759 19.84 13.10 -34.78
N GLN A 760 18.77 12.46 -35.23
CA GLN A 760 17.89 12.96 -36.32
C GLN A 760 16.80 13.92 -35.81
N MET A 761 16.69 14.13 -34.51
CA MET A 761 15.62 14.92 -33.89
C MET A 761 15.57 16.34 -34.44
N LYS A 762 16.71 16.97 -34.71
CA LYS A 762 16.77 18.32 -35.34
C LYS A 762 16.17 18.37 -36.73
N ALA A 763 16.45 17.35 -37.55
CA ALA A 763 15.88 17.24 -38.88
C ALA A 763 14.37 16.93 -38.81
N VAL A 764 13.94 16.09 -37.88
CA VAL A 764 12.54 15.77 -37.67
C VAL A 764 11.77 17.00 -37.19
N ALA A 765 12.30 17.78 -36.26
CA ALA A 765 11.68 19.02 -35.81
C ALA A 765 11.52 20.05 -36.92
N ALA A 766 12.52 20.21 -37.75
CA ALA A 766 12.46 21.10 -38.95
C ALA A 766 11.38 20.62 -39.94
N ALA A 767 11.35 19.35 -40.26
CA ALA A 767 10.35 18.79 -41.17
C ALA A 767 8.91 18.90 -40.64
N VAL A 768 8.72 18.70 -39.31
CA VAL A 768 7.42 18.87 -38.67
C VAL A 768 6.97 20.33 -38.71
N ALA A 769 7.87 21.27 -38.48
CA ALA A 769 7.56 22.72 -38.56
C ALA A 769 7.13 23.18 -39.99
N GLU A 770 7.57 22.47 -41.02
CA GLU A 770 7.28 22.79 -42.44
C GLU A 770 6.18 21.91 -43.06
N MET A 771 5.47 21.13 -42.25
CA MET A 771 4.38 20.27 -42.73
C MET A 771 3.30 21.10 -43.44
N SER A 772 2.87 20.64 -44.63
CA SER A 772 1.74 21.23 -45.30
C SER A 772 0.41 20.94 -44.60
N GLN A 773 -0.61 21.73 -44.86
CA GLN A 773 -1.95 21.52 -44.30
C GLN A 773 -2.51 20.14 -44.69
N GLU A 774 -2.20 19.64 -45.87
CA GLU A 774 -2.57 18.30 -46.33
C GLU A 774 -1.87 17.23 -45.52
N ALA A 775 -0.57 17.38 -45.26
CA ALA A 775 0.21 16.46 -44.46
C ALA A 775 -0.29 16.41 -42.99
N ILE A 776 -0.65 17.56 -42.43
CA ILE A 776 -1.24 17.65 -41.08
C ILE A 776 -2.61 16.96 -41.07
N GLY A 777 -3.43 17.13 -42.08
CA GLY A 777 -4.71 16.46 -42.23
C GLY A 777 -4.56 14.93 -42.35
N GLU A 778 -3.57 14.45 -43.06
CA GLU A 778 -3.25 13.01 -43.10
C GLU A 778 -2.80 12.45 -41.75
N LEU A 779 -1.98 13.19 -41.01
CA LEU A 779 -1.55 12.81 -39.69
C LEU A 779 -2.73 12.68 -38.71
N GLU A 780 -3.66 13.63 -38.76
CA GLU A 780 -4.88 13.58 -37.95
C GLU A 780 -5.78 12.39 -38.32
N LYS A 781 -5.98 12.16 -39.60
CA LYS A 781 -6.88 11.12 -40.13
C LYS A 781 -6.34 9.71 -39.92
N ASN A 782 -5.05 9.52 -40.15
CA ASN A 782 -4.39 8.21 -40.14
C ASN A 782 -3.69 7.90 -38.80
N GLY A 783 -3.56 8.87 -37.89
CA GLY A 783 -2.86 8.75 -36.62
C GLY A 783 -1.34 8.68 -36.77
N LYS A 784 -0.81 8.68 -37.99
CA LYS A 784 0.64 8.65 -38.28
C LYS A 784 0.91 9.29 -39.64
N TYR A 785 2.12 9.81 -39.80
CA TYR A 785 2.60 10.41 -41.06
C TYR A 785 4.08 10.11 -41.21
N THR A 786 4.50 9.82 -42.47
CA THR A 786 5.90 9.59 -42.80
C THR A 786 6.55 10.88 -43.28
N LEU A 787 7.49 11.41 -42.54
CA LEU A 787 8.33 12.53 -42.91
C LEU A 787 9.45 12.06 -43.83
N ASN A 788 9.69 12.81 -44.91
CA ASN A 788 10.81 12.57 -45.80
C ASN A 788 11.96 13.51 -45.39
N LEU A 789 12.99 12.95 -44.78
CA LEU A 789 14.23 13.62 -44.44
C LEU A 789 15.21 13.32 -45.56
N ASP A 790 16.11 14.23 -45.96
CA ASP A 790 17.07 14.08 -47.03
C ASP A 790 17.76 12.70 -46.99
N GLY A 791 17.18 11.73 -47.70
CA GLY A 791 17.66 10.36 -47.79
C GLY A 791 17.23 9.38 -46.69
N ALA A 792 16.36 9.77 -45.78
CA ALA A 792 15.79 8.90 -44.72
C ALA A 792 14.31 9.20 -44.51
N GLU A 793 13.54 8.18 -44.12
CA GLU A 793 12.14 8.29 -43.74
C GLU A 793 11.99 8.25 -42.23
N ALA A 794 11.16 9.14 -41.65
CA ALA A 794 10.82 9.16 -40.24
C ALA A 794 9.30 9.14 -40.10
N VAL A 795 8.78 8.13 -39.35
CA VAL A 795 7.36 8.01 -39.07
C VAL A 795 7.06 8.66 -37.72
N ILE A 796 6.17 9.66 -37.72
CA ILE A 796 5.64 10.30 -36.51
C ILE A 796 4.19 9.88 -36.31
N GLU A 797 3.80 9.75 -35.05
CA GLU A 797 2.43 9.47 -34.63
C GLU A 797 1.75 10.75 -34.13
N ALA A 798 0.43 10.84 -34.27
CA ALA A 798 -0.34 11.98 -33.77
C ALA A 798 -0.13 12.22 -32.25
N SER A 799 0.15 11.17 -31.51
CA SER A 799 0.48 11.22 -30.06
C SER A 799 1.86 11.81 -29.75
N ASP A 800 2.75 11.91 -30.74
CA ASP A 800 4.13 12.43 -30.61
C ASP A 800 4.22 13.94 -30.79
N VAL A 801 3.14 14.57 -31.17
CA VAL A 801 3.08 15.99 -31.57
C VAL A 801 1.82 16.64 -31.01
N GLU A 802 1.85 17.94 -30.90
CA GLU A 802 0.69 18.76 -30.56
C GLU A 802 0.26 19.52 -31.85
N ILE A 803 -0.96 19.26 -32.32
CA ILE A 803 -1.55 19.96 -33.46
C ILE A 803 -2.41 21.11 -32.91
N PHE A 804 -2.13 22.33 -33.32
CA PHE A 804 -2.86 23.52 -32.90
C PHE A 804 -3.20 24.38 -34.09
N SER A 805 -4.21 25.22 -33.96
CA SER A 805 -4.65 26.14 -35.00
C SER A 805 -4.21 27.57 -34.68
N GLU A 806 -3.68 28.28 -35.63
CA GLU A 806 -3.43 29.71 -35.57
C GLU A 806 -4.47 30.47 -36.40
N ASP A 807 -4.93 31.61 -35.90
CA ASP A 807 -5.79 32.53 -36.64
C ASP A 807 -4.96 33.18 -37.75
N ILE A 808 -5.52 33.30 -38.98
CA ILE A 808 -4.90 34.00 -40.09
C ILE A 808 -4.98 35.49 -39.84
#